data_f4285796bced9148f38380761f54dfad
#
_entry.id   f4285796bced9148f38380761f54dfad
#
_cell.length_a   1.000
_cell.length_b   1.000
_cell.length_c   1.000
_cell.angle_alpha   90.00
_cell.angle_beta   90.00
_cell.angle_gamma   90.00
#
_symmetry.space_group_name_H-M   'P 1'
#
loop_
_entity.id
_entity.type
_entity.pdbx_description
1 polymer ?
#
loop_
_entity_poly.entity_id
_entity_poly.type
_entity_poly.pdbx_seq_one_letter_code
_entity_poly.pdbx_strand_id
1 'polypeptide(L)'
;MRLQDPEGMIVGAPVVAESRAVMPRLMFAFFTSGFAALLCQIIWQRMLGVFAGSDTVSASLVVGAFLAGLGIGSIVGARVADRLSPAQALVGFASAEIGVAAFALLSKFFLYDFLATDLAGLIDEPLAIFALCFAGLVLPTTLMGLSLPLLARAVATSLDSVPERVAKLYSLNTVGAGMGALAGGWLLVGSLGFVGALVLAAALDLMAAGVALTLLAGLRGQAGQPRSTDAVTEREPFGSLGVWCLLVFISGYVIVALEIVWVRVMGQIGMFHAYLFPTVLGVFLLADGLGMAVGSRMVRRMPDPRAAFFITQAGGFALAAALIVLLWWAVPHWPVSDRIPVDKLRLDGRALRSSAILTALVVGPPAFVIGMTFPFVQRAVQHDLSQVGARVGWVQLANIAGNAAGAIGTGLFSLHFLGTAGTLKALAGLSVLLIAGWLWKKSRRRGPELAIGAACGLAIVVLPDNASLWSRLHHKRVGDEVTWAEDRSGVALLRIGPSADGGADNPFFIQGFSQGHVPFLPAHQFLGAIGPLLHPDPRRALIIGAGSGGTPWGAGVLPQTQVRVIELVGPVLAVHGQLAAKDNGGPLAQMLSGPRWRLEYGDGRRLLAKEEMRYDVIEADALLPQGSLSGMLYSQEFLQLARRRLAPKGLYVQWTPTCRSVDTFRSVFPHSVLLLPVTIMIGSDSPINVDTRALASRFAEREISEHLLRGSPGSGYDKLAQSFLSFDSDGSGSAAPLTDLNPRDEFFRNNPLKMVQGGICR
;
A
#
# COMPACT_ATOMS: atom_id res chain seq x y z
N MET A 1 73.54 41.17 -28.13
CA MET A 1 72.18 41.59 -28.47
C MET A 1 71.22 40.50 -27.92
N ARG A 2 70.71 40.71 -26.72
CA ARG A 2 69.83 39.77 -26.01
C ARG A 2 68.40 40.28 -26.21
N LEU A 3 67.58 39.47 -26.82
CA LEU A 3 66.14 39.70 -26.86
C LEU A 3 65.52 39.14 -25.56
N GLN A 4 64.80 40.01 -24.83
CA GLN A 4 64.01 39.69 -23.69
C GLN A 4 62.69 39.13 -24.19
N ASP A 5 62.34 37.95 -23.70
CA ASP A 5 60.94 37.43 -23.77
C ASP A 5 60.07 38.03 -22.64
N PRO A 6 58.97 38.66 -22.99
CA PRO A 6 57.99 39.07 -22.00
C PRO A 6 56.74 38.18 -22.13
N GLU A 7 56.67 37.08 -21.41
CA GLU A 7 55.40 36.45 -21.09
C GLU A 7 55.56 35.61 -19.84
N GLY A 8 55.41 36.26 -18.70
CA GLY A 8 55.02 35.62 -17.48
C GLY A 8 53.59 35.11 -17.62
N MET A 9 53.47 33.94 -18.21
CA MET A 9 52.16 33.20 -18.16
C MET A 9 51.91 32.82 -16.73
N ILE A 10 51.06 33.61 -16.05
CA ILE A 10 50.45 33.21 -14.82
C ILE A 10 49.65 31.99 -15.18
N VAL A 11 50.23 30.80 -14.97
CA VAL A 11 49.48 29.55 -14.93
C VAL A 11 48.40 29.75 -13.87
N GLY A 12 47.20 30.04 -14.33
CA GLY A 12 46.04 30.14 -13.49
C GLY A 12 45.98 28.91 -12.63
N ALA A 13 45.97 29.09 -11.32
CA ALA A 13 45.71 28.02 -10.38
C ALA A 13 44.49 27.26 -10.87
N PRO A 14 44.47 25.90 -10.79
CA PRO A 14 43.36 25.13 -11.29
C PRO A 14 42.09 25.64 -10.64
N VAL A 15 41.21 26.19 -11.45
CA VAL A 15 39.83 26.42 -11.13
C VAL A 15 39.29 25.05 -10.70
N VAL A 16 38.84 25.02 -9.45
CA VAL A 16 38.24 23.82 -8.88
C VAL A 16 39.24 22.88 -8.21
N ALA A 17 39.52 23.22 -7.01
CA ALA A 17 39.09 22.26 -6.01
C ALA A 17 37.54 22.25 -6.02
N GLU A 18 36.90 21.74 -7.07
CA GLU A 18 35.66 20.97 -6.94
C GLU A 18 36.02 19.93 -5.89
N SER A 19 35.80 20.27 -4.65
CA SER A 19 36.27 19.38 -3.59
C SER A 19 35.54 18.07 -3.86
N ARG A 20 36.32 17.02 -4.18
CA ARG A 20 35.81 15.67 -4.43
C ARG A 20 34.83 15.22 -3.34
N ALA A 21 34.71 15.99 -2.27
CA ALA A 21 33.86 15.79 -1.11
C ALA A 21 32.47 16.46 -1.18
N VAL A 22 32.18 17.45 -2.02
CA VAL A 22 30.88 18.17 -2.04
C VAL A 22 29.77 17.27 -2.58
N MET A 23 29.97 16.72 -3.78
CA MET A 23 28.95 15.87 -4.43
C MET A 23 28.58 14.62 -3.59
N PRO A 24 29.55 13.85 -3.05
CA PRO A 24 29.22 12.72 -2.18
C PRO A 24 28.42 13.12 -0.93
N ARG A 25 28.73 14.26 -0.31
CA ARG A 25 27.99 14.74 0.88
C ARG A 25 26.56 15.14 0.54
N LEU A 26 26.33 15.82 -0.60
CA LEU A 26 24.98 16.13 -1.07
C LEU A 26 24.19 14.86 -1.44
N MET A 27 24.87 13.91 -2.08
CA MET A 27 24.28 12.59 -2.38
C MET A 27 23.86 11.86 -1.10
N PHE A 28 24.70 11.89 -0.06
CA PHE A 28 24.37 11.31 1.24
C PHE A 28 23.20 12.04 1.91
N ALA A 29 23.21 13.38 1.95
CA ALA A 29 22.12 14.17 2.50
C ALA A 29 20.79 13.87 1.79
N PHE A 30 20.81 13.76 0.46
CA PHE A 30 19.60 13.52 -0.31
C PHE A 30 19.13 12.05 -0.25
N PHE A 31 20.06 11.11 -0.04
CA PHE A 31 19.74 9.71 0.28
C PHE A 31 19.00 9.62 1.61
N THR A 32 19.51 10.28 2.67
CA THR A 32 18.87 10.26 3.99
C THR A 32 17.52 10.95 4.00
N SER A 33 17.37 12.07 3.28
CA SER A 33 16.10 12.75 3.05
C SER A 33 15.08 11.81 2.35
N GLY A 34 15.47 11.12 1.28
CA GLY A 34 14.60 10.15 0.61
C GLY A 34 14.17 8.99 1.52
N PHE A 35 15.11 8.48 2.32
CA PHE A 35 14.82 7.43 3.31
C PHE A 35 13.78 7.89 4.33
N ALA A 36 13.97 9.08 4.92
CA ALA A 36 13.05 9.66 5.90
C ALA A 36 11.69 9.96 5.30
N ALA A 37 11.64 10.51 4.08
CA ALA A 37 10.40 10.85 3.39
C ALA A 37 9.49 9.64 3.19
N LEU A 38 10.03 8.50 2.74
CA LEU A 38 9.23 7.29 2.53
C LEU A 38 8.85 6.59 3.84
N LEU A 39 9.70 6.68 4.87
CA LEU A 39 9.35 6.20 6.20
C LEU A 39 8.17 7.03 6.74
N CYS A 40 8.20 8.35 6.64
CA CYS A 40 7.07 9.23 6.99
C CYS A 40 5.81 8.90 6.16
N GLN A 41 5.94 8.73 4.84
CA GLN A 41 4.81 8.46 3.95
C GLN A 41 4.05 7.19 4.37
N ILE A 42 4.75 6.09 4.63
CA ILE A 42 4.13 4.82 5.06
C ILE A 42 3.34 5.02 6.36
N ILE A 43 3.92 5.77 7.30
CA ILE A 43 3.30 5.99 8.61
C ILE A 43 2.11 6.96 8.50
N TRP A 44 2.26 8.07 7.79
CA TRP A 44 1.18 9.05 7.59
C TRP A 44 0.01 8.44 6.81
N GLN A 45 0.30 7.60 5.80
CA GLN A 45 -0.74 6.87 5.09
C GLN A 45 -1.53 5.96 6.03
N ARG A 46 -0.86 5.30 6.98
CA ARG A 46 -1.50 4.45 7.97
C ARG A 46 -2.36 5.25 8.96
N MET A 47 -1.85 6.37 9.47
CA MET A 47 -2.58 7.26 10.37
C MET A 47 -3.84 7.83 9.70
N LEU A 48 -3.69 8.33 8.49
CA LEU A 48 -4.81 8.86 7.71
C LEU A 48 -5.77 7.77 7.22
N GLY A 49 -5.32 6.53 7.08
CA GLY A 49 -6.19 5.38 6.80
C GLY A 49 -7.20 5.13 7.92
N VAL A 50 -6.88 5.43 9.17
CA VAL A 50 -7.85 5.38 10.28
C VAL A 50 -8.98 6.39 10.08
N PHE A 51 -8.68 7.58 9.56
CA PHE A 51 -9.65 8.63 9.23
C PHE A 51 -10.40 8.37 7.92
N ALA A 52 -9.66 8.14 6.85
CA ALA A 52 -10.20 8.01 5.51
C ALA A 52 -10.92 6.69 5.27
N GLY A 53 -10.53 5.63 5.99
CA GLY A 53 -10.98 4.26 5.80
C GLY A 53 -9.88 3.33 5.29
N SER A 54 -10.12 2.04 5.43
CA SER A 54 -9.14 0.97 5.12
C SER A 54 -9.24 0.44 3.69
N ASP A 55 -10.10 1.00 2.86
CA ASP A 55 -10.33 0.57 1.49
C ASP A 55 -9.34 1.20 0.49
N THR A 56 -9.31 0.65 -0.72
CA THR A 56 -8.42 1.13 -1.81
C THR A 56 -8.74 2.57 -2.24
N VAL A 57 -10.01 2.99 -2.14
CA VAL A 57 -10.43 4.37 -2.49
C VAL A 57 -9.77 5.35 -1.54
N SER A 58 -9.90 5.08 -0.24
CA SER A 58 -9.32 5.90 0.83
C SER A 58 -7.80 5.97 0.72
N ALA A 59 -7.14 4.83 0.47
CA ALA A 59 -5.70 4.80 0.23
C ALA A 59 -5.30 5.67 -0.98
N SER A 60 -6.06 5.61 -2.09
CA SER A 60 -5.80 6.43 -3.28
C SER A 60 -5.98 7.92 -3.02
N LEU A 61 -6.96 8.31 -2.19
CA LEU A 61 -7.17 9.71 -1.80
C LEU A 61 -6.01 10.24 -0.95
N VAL A 62 -5.51 9.46 0.01
CA VAL A 62 -4.36 9.85 0.84
C VAL A 62 -3.09 9.99 0.00
N VAL A 63 -2.82 9.03 -0.89
CA VAL A 63 -1.67 9.10 -1.82
C VAL A 63 -1.81 10.29 -2.76
N GLY A 64 -3.01 10.53 -3.30
CA GLY A 64 -3.29 11.70 -4.14
C GLY A 64 -3.03 13.03 -3.41
N ALA A 65 -3.43 13.14 -2.14
CA ALA A 65 -3.18 14.31 -1.30
C ALA A 65 -1.67 14.53 -1.07
N PHE A 66 -0.93 13.46 -0.77
CA PHE A 66 0.53 13.51 -0.63
C PHE A 66 1.21 14.00 -1.91
N LEU A 67 0.87 13.42 -3.05
CA LEU A 67 1.44 13.79 -4.36
C LEU A 67 1.06 15.22 -4.77
N ALA A 68 -0.16 15.68 -4.45
CA ALA A 68 -0.56 17.05 -4.75
C ALA A 68 0.31 18.09 -4.03
N GLY A 69 0.64 17.86 -2.75
CA GLY A 69 1.56 18.71 -2.01
C GLY A 69 2.99 18.69 -2.59
N LEU A 70 3.52 17.51 -2.96
CA LEU A 70 4.80 17.41 -3.68
C LEU A 70 4.80 18.22 -4.98
N GLY A 71 3.69 18.18 -5.73
CA GLY A 71 3.50 18.96 -6.95
C GLY A 71 3.57 20.47 -6.70
N ILE A 72 2.91 20.96 -5.64
CA ILE A 72 2.99 22.37 -5.23
C ILE A 72 4.44 22.75 -4.91
N GLY A 73 5.16 21.92 -4.15
CA GLY A 73 6.57 22.13 -3.84
C GLY A 73 7.44 22.23 -5.10
N SER A 74 7.18 21.37 -6.08
CA SER A 74 7.89 21.40 -7.37
C SER A 74 7.61 22.69 -8.17
N ILE A 75 6.37 23.20 -8.13
CA ILE A 75 5.99 24.50 -8.76
C ILE A 75 6.74 25.66 -8.09
N VAL A 76 6.73 25.69 -6.75
CA VAL A 76 7.42 26.72 -5.98
C VAL A 76 8.91 26.65 -6.25
N GLY A 77 9.50 25.45 -6.22
CA GLY A 77 10.91 25.20 -6.55
C GLY A 77 11.26 25.65 -7.95
N ALA A 78 10.44 25.33 -8.96
CA ALA A 78 10.65 25.77 -10.34
C ALA A 78 10.72 27.30 -10.51
N ARG A 79 9.95 28.04 -9.67
CA ARG A 79 9.90 29.50 -9.75
C ARG A 79 10.99 30.22 -8.93
N VAL A 80 11.46 29.58 -7.87
CA VAL A 80 12.33 30.21 -6.87
C VAL A 80 13.78 29.80 -7.03
N ALA A 81 14.06 28.53 -7.35
CA ALA A 81 15.42 27.97 -7.32
C ALA A 81 16.43 28.76 -8.19
N ASP A 82 16.04 29.18 -9.40
CA ASP A 82 16.95 29.88 -10.33
C ASP A 82 17.28 31.32 -9.90
N ARG A 83 16.47 31.90 -9.01
CA ARG A 83 16.71 33.24 -8.43
C ARG A 83 17.71 33.19 -7.26
N LEU A 84 17.97 32.01 -6.73
CA LEU A 84 18.84 31.79 -5.58
C LEU A 84 20.28 31.57 -6.02
N SER A 85 21.23 32.03 -5.20
CA SER A 85 22.62 31.59 -5.28
C SER A 85 22.72 30.11 -4.84
N PRO A 86 23.80 29.38 -5.24
CA PRO A 86 23.99 28.00 -4.76
C PRO A 86 23.97 27.85 -3.23
N ALA A 87 24.52 28.83 -2.50
CA ALA A 87 24.50 28.84 -1.04
C ALA A 87 23.08 29.03 -0.48
N GLN A 88 22.30 29.97 -1.06
CA GLN A 88 20.90 30.17 -0.68
C GLN A 88 20.04 28.94 -1.00
N ALA A 89 20.29 28.27 -2.12
CA ALA A 89 19.60 27.04 -2.47
C ALA A 89 19.86 25.91 -1.45
N LEU A 90 21.11 25.79 -0.94
CA LEU A 90 21.44 24.84 0.13
C LEU A 90 20.77 25.21 1.46
N VAL A 91 20.71 26.50 1.81
CA VAL A 91 19.98 26.96 3.00
C VAL A 91 18.49 26.66 2.85
N GLY A 92 17.93 26.90 1.67
CA GLY A 92 16.53 26.56 1.36
C GLY A 92 16.25 25.07 1.52
N PHE A 93 17.13 24.20 1.01
CA PHE A 93 17.04 22.74 1.21
C PHE A 93 17.10 22.38 2.71
N ALA A 94 18.11 22.87 3.44
CA ALA A 94 18.23 22.58 4.88
C ALA A 94 17.00 23.05 5.67
N SER A 95 16.45 24.23 5.32
CA SER A 95 15.23 24.74 5.96
C SER A 95 14.01 23.86 5.67
N ALA A 96 13.89 23.34 4.45
CA ALA A 96 12.83 22.40 4.09
C ALA A 96 12.95 21.10 4.90
N GLU A 97 14.13 20.51 5.00
CA GLU A 97 14.37 19.28 5.79
C GLU A 97 14.05 19.50 7.30
N ILE A 98 14.46 20.66 7.86
CA ILE A 98 14.09 21.02 9.26
C ILE A 98 12.57 21.15 9.41
N GLY A 99 11.90 21.74 8.43
CA GLY A 99 10.43 21.85 8.45
C GLY A 99 9.73 20.50 8.38
N VAL A 100 10.22 19.58 7.54
CA VAL A 100 9.71 18.20 7.46
C VAL A 100 9.93 17.46 8.77
N ALA A 101 11.13 17.56 9.37
CA ALA A 101 11.45 16.96 10.66
C ALA A 101 10.53 17.47 11.79
N ALA A 102 10.31 18.79 11.86
CA ALA A 102 9.40 19.39 12.83
C ALA A 102 7.97 18.87 12.66
N PHE A 103 7.48 18.80 11.41
CA PHE A 103 6.16 18.25 11.15
C PHE A 103 6.09 16.75 11.50
N ALA A 104 7.11 15.95 11.17
CA ALA A 104 7.15 14.52 11.50
C ALA A 104 6.95 14.29 13.01
N LEU A 105 7.59 15.10 13.86
CA LEU A 105 7.44 15.04 15.32
C LEU A 105 6.04 15.44 15.79
N LEU A 106 5.39 16.37 15.10
CA LEU A 106 4.04 16.87 15.42
C LEU A 106 2.92 16.07 14.74
N SER A 107 3.26 15.22 13.76
CA SER A 107 2.27 14.56 12.89
C SER A 107 1.33 13.62 13.64
N LYS A 108 1.79 13.01 14.77
CA LYS A 108 0.88 12.23 15.61
C LYS A 108 -0.29 13.08 16.08
N PHE A 109 -0.01 14.28 16.61
CA PHE A 109 -1.06 15.18 17.08
C PHE A 109 -2.02 15.61 15.96
N PHE A 110 -1.47 16.06 14.80
CA PHE A 110 -2.32 16.58 13.71
C PHE A 110 -3.05 15.49 12.93
N LEU A 111 -2.34 14.41 12.55
CA LEU A 111 -2.90 13.40 11.64
C LEU A 111 -3.64 12.28 12.36
N TYR A 112 -3.22 11.95 13.61
CA TYR A 112 -3.86 10.88 14.33
C TYR A 112 -4.80 11.41 15.42
N ASP A 113 -4.31 12.17 16.42
CA ASP A 113 -5.15 12.58 17.53
C ASP A 113 -6.28 13.51 17.04
N PHE A 114 -5.98 14.53 16.22
CA PHE A 114 -7.00 15.48 15.72
C PHE A 114 -7.82 14.92 14.55
N LEU A 115 -7.19 14.53 13.43
CA LEU A 115 -7.95 14.08 12.26
C LEU A 115 -8.56 12.69 12.46
N ALA A 116 -7.76 11.70 12.89
CA ALA A 116 -8.22 10.33 12.92
C ALA A 116 -9.04 9.97 14.16
N THR A 117 -8.94 10.73 15.25
CA THR A 117 -9.68 10.47 16.49
C THR A 117 -10.82 11.47 16.68
N ASP A 118 -10.53 12.79 16.68
CA ASP A 118 -11.54 13.79 17.02
C ASP A 118 -12.52 14.06 15.89
N LEU A 119 -12.07 13.98 14.61
CA LEU A 119 -12.91 14.16 13.43
C LEU A 119 -13.45 12.85 12.84
N ALA A 120 -13.10 11.69 13.44
CA ALA A 120 -13.56 10.40 12.96
C ALA A 120 -15.10 10.33 12.95
N GLY A 121 -15.66 9.88 11.81
CA GLY A 121 -17.10 9.68 11.66
C GLY A 121 -17.93 10.96 11.41
N LEU A 122 -17.34 12.17 11.51
CA LEU A 122 -18.06 13.41 11.22
C LEU A 122 -18.17 13.74 9.72
N ILE A 123 -17.29 13.16 8.90
CA ILE A 123 -17.15 13.49 7.48
C ILE A 123 -17.14 12.21 6.64
N ASP A 124 -18.06 12.14 5.66
CA ASP A 124 -18.21 10.98 4.78
C ASP A 124 -17.90 11.26 3.31
N GLU A 125 -18.03 12.52 2.91
CA GLU A 125 -17.87 12.91 1.52
C GLU A 125 -16.41 12.69 1.06
N PRO A 126 -16.15 11.90 0.00
CA PRO A 126 -14.78 11.60 -0.46
C PRO A 126 -13.95 12.85 -0.77
N LEU A 127 -14.59 13.91 -1.30
CA LEU A 127 -13.91 15.18 -1.58
C LEU A 127 -13.49 15.89 -0.31
N ALA A 128 -14.33 15.88 0.74
CA ALA A 128 -14.00 16.47 2.04
C ALA A 128 -12.89 15.69 2.76
N ILE A 129 -12.92 14.36 2.68
CA ILE A 129 -11.83 13.49 3.18
C ILE A 129 -10.51 13.82 2.46
N PHE A 130 -10.54 13.91 1.12
CA PHE A 130 -9.37 14.31 0.34
C PHE A 130 -8.86 15.69 0.77
N ALA A 131 -9.75 16.68 0.90
CA ALA A 131 -9.39 18.05 1.28
C ALA A 131 -8.74 18.13 2.66
N LEU A 132 -9.21 17.33 3.62
CA LEU A 132 -8.63 17.28 4.98
C LEU A 132 -7.30 16.54 5.01
N CYS A 133 -7.19 15.41 4.32
CA CYS A 133 -5.92 14.70 4.15
C CYS A 133 -4.89 15.62 3.46
N PHE A 134 -5.33 16.34 2.43
CA PHE A 134 -4.49 17.31 1.73
C PHE A 134 -4.06 18.46 2.64
N ALA A 135 -4.98 19.06 3.39
CA ALA A 135 -4.67 20.12 4.34
C ALA A 135 -3.65 19.67 5.41
N GLY A 136 -3.81 18.42 5.91
CA GLY A 136 -2.87 17.83 6.86
C GLY A 136 -1.48 17.56 6.28
N LEU A 137 -1.38 17.22 4.99
CA LEU A 137 -0.13 16.83 4.35
C LEU A 137 0.53 17.93 3.51
N VAL A 138 -0.21 18.99 3.11
CA VAL A 138 0.27 19.97 2.12
C VAL A 138 1.59 20.64 2.54
N LEU A 139 1.73 20.98 3.81
CA LEU A 139 2.93 21.66 4.30
C LEU A 139 4.19 20.78 4.18
N PRO A 140 4.26 19.59 4.82
CA PRO A 140 5.46 18.77 4.76
C PRO A 140 5.76 18.29 3.34
N THR A 141 4.74 17.91 2.56
CA THR A 141 4.95 17.41 1.20
C THR A 141 5.36 18.52 0.23
N THR A 142 4.91 19.76 0.43
CA THR A 142 5.41 20.94 -0.31
C THR A 142 6.89 21.15 -0.02
N LEU A 143 7.31 21.07 1.24
CA LEU A 143 8.74 21.18 1.61
C LEU A 143 9.58 20.07 0.97
N MET A 144 9.11 18.82 0.99
CA MET A 144 9.76 17.70 0.29
C MET A 144 9.88 17.97 -1.23
N GLY A 145 8.83 18.51 -1.85
CA GLY A 145 8.80 18.82 -3.28
C GLY A 145 9.78 19.91 -3.72
N LEU A 146 10.20 20.80 -2.81
CA LEU A 146 11.20 21.84 -3.06
C LEU A 146 12.63 21.27 -3.19
N SER A 147 12.93 20.14 -2.56
CA SER A 147 14.30 19.65 -2.34
C SER A 147 15.06 19.41 -3.64
N LEU A 148 14.45 18.77 -4.65
CA LEU A 148 15.15 18.48 -5.91
C LEU A 148 15.46 19.74 -6.75
N PRO A 149 14.55 20.70 -7.01
CA PRO A 149 14.88 21.94 -7.72
C PRO A 149 15.97 22.75 -7.03
N LEU A 150 15.95 22.86 -5.69
CA LEU A 150 16.96 23.57 -4.92
C LEU A 150 18.33 22.91 -5.03
N LEU A 151 18.43 21.60 -4.87
CA LEU A 151 19.69 20.88 -5.02
C LEU A 151 20.19 20.89 -6.46
N ALA A 152 19.32 20.78 -7.46
CA ALA A 152 19.69 20.92 -8.87
C ALA A 152 20.36 22.26 -9.13
N ARG A 153 19.83 23.35 -8.55
CA ARG A 153 20.43 24.68 -8.62
C ARG A 153 21.79 24.74 -7.93
N ALA A 154 21.93 24.11 -6.77
CA ALA A 154 23.18 24.10 -6.00
C ALA A 154 24.32 23.39 -6.73
N VAL A 155 24.05 22.37 -7.56
CA VAL A 155 25.07 21.57 -8.28
C VAL A 155 25.27 21.96 -9.73
N ALA A 156 24.52 22.94 -10.24
CA ALA A 156 24.61 23.39 -11.64
C ALA A 156 25.90 24.16 -11.90
N THR A 157 26.89 23.53 -12.57
CA THR A 157 28.19 24.15 -12.92
C THR A 157 28.40 24.24 -14.43
N SER A 158 27.93 23.27 -15.23
CA SER A 158 28.01 23.28 -16.69
C SER A 158 26.86 22.49 -17.31
N LEU A 159 26.41 22.88 -18.51
CA LEU A 159 25.32 22.19 -19.23
C LEU A 159 25.60 20.70 -19.50
N ASP A 160 26.86 20.35 -19.71
CA ASP A 160 27.29 18.97 -19.96
C ASP A 160 27.13 18.07 -18.74
N SER A 161 27.37 18.61 -17.55
CA SER A 161 27.37 17.86 -16.30
C SER A 161 26.04 17.87 -15.57
N VAL A 162 25.18 18.85 -15.82
CA VAL A 162 23.88 18.99 -15.12
C VAL A 162 22.99 17.76 -15.24
N PRO A 163 22.72 17.19 -16.43
CA PRO A 163 21.83 16.04 -16.54
C PRO A 163 22.31 14.83 -15.73
N GLU A 164 23.64 14.58 -15.73
CA GLU A 164 24.24 13.49 -14.98
C GLU A 164 24.20 13.75 -13.47
N ARG A 165 24.54 14.97 -13.02
CA ARG A 165 24.55 15.33 -11.60
C ARG A 165 23.16 15.30 -10.98
N VAL A 166 22.16 15.87 -11.66
CA VAL A 166 20.75 15.86 -11.22
C VAL A 166 20.23 14.43 -11.18
N ALA A 167 20.51 13.62 -12.22
CA ALA A 167 20.10 12.24 -12.26
C ALA A 167 20.74 11.38 -11.14
N LYS A 168 22.04 11.63 -10.83
CA LYS A 168 22.71 10.94 -9.71
C LYS A 168 22.14 11.33 -8.36
N LEU A 169 21.87 12.62 -8.12
CA LEU A 169 21.22 13.07 -6.89
C LEU A 169 19.85 12.42 -6.73
N TYR A 170 19.00 12.49 -7.76
CA TYR A 170 17.66 11.94 -7.71
C TYR A 170 17.68 10.41 -7.59
N SER A 171 18.60 9.72 -8.28
CA SER A 171 18.83 8.28 -8.12
C SER A 171 19.11 7.91 -6.67
N LEU A 172 20.00 8.63 -5.96
CA LEU A 172 20.32 8.34 -4.56
C LEU A 172 19.15 8.64 -3.62
N ASN A 173 18.40 9.69 -3.89
CA ASN A 173 17.15 9.97 -3.15
C ASN A 173 16.14 8.83 -3.33
N THR A 174 15.94 8.36 -4.56
CA THR A 174 15.01 7.25 -4.87
C THR A 174 15.47 5.92 -4.25
N VAL A 175 16.80 5.64 -4.28
CA VAL A 175 17.37 4.48 -3.58
C VAL A 175 17.18 4.62 -2.07
N GLY A 176 17.42 5.80 -1.49
CA GLY A 176 17.14 6.09 -0.09
C GLY A 176 15.67 5.84 0.26
N ALA A 177 14.76 6.34 -0.58
CA ALA A 177 13.33 6.13 -0.47
C ALA A 177 12.96 4.64 -0.47
N GLY A 178 13.49 3.86 -1.42
CA GLY A 178 13.27 2.42 -1.49
C GLY A 178 13.80 1.67 -0.26
N MET A 179 14.98 2.05 0.25
CA MET A 179 15.52 1.50 1.49
C MET A 179 14.68 1.92 2.71
N GLY A 180 14.18 3.16 2.75
CA GLY A 180 13.27 3.65 3.77
C GLY A 180 11.96 2.87 3.81
N ALA A 181 11.39 2.56 2.63
CA ALA A 181 10.19 1.73 2.52
C ALA A 181 10.43 0.30 3.02
N LEU A 182 11.51 -0.36 2.59
CA LEU A 182 11.86 -1.70 3.05
C LEU A 182 12.18 -1.73 4.55
N ALA A 183 13.08 -0.86 5.01
CA ALA A 183 13.46 -0.82 6.42
C ALA A 183 12.26 -0.43 7.29
N GLY A 184 11.42 0.52 6.85
CA GLY A 184 10.19 0.91 7.51
C GLY A 184 9.26 -0.27 7.73
N GLY A 185 8.89 -0.96 6.66
CA GLY A 185 7.95 -2.08 6.72
C GLY A 185 8.51 -3.33 7.40
N TRP A 186 9.78 -3.67 7.16
CA TRP A 186 10.34 -4.94 7.64
C TRP A 186 10.98 -4.87 9.04
N LEU A 187 11.40 -3.68 9.48
CA LEU A 187 12.18 -3.54 10.71
C LEU A 187 11.66 -2.42 11.62
N LEU A 188 11.60 -1.17 11.11
CA LEU A 188 11.49 0.00 11.97
C LEU A 188 10.12 0.13 12.62
N VAL A 189 9.05 0.00 11.84
CA VAL A 189 7.68 0.10 12.36
C VAL A 189 7.39 -1.03 13.34
N GLY A 190 7.78 -2.27 13.03
CA GLY A 190 7.58 -3.40 13.91
C GLY A 190 8.36 -3.32 15.22
N SER A 191 9.55 -2.68 15.21
CA SER A 191 10.43 -2.60 16.40
C SER A 191 10.21 -1.34 17.24
N LEU A 192 9.95 -0.18 16.59
CA LEU A 192 9.86 1.13 17.24
C LEU A 192 8.41 1.62 17.39
N GLY A 193 7.46 0.97 16.72
CA GLY A 193 6.12 1.52 16.51
C GLY A 193 6.13 2.73 15.56
N PHE A 194 4.96 3.27 15.25
CA PHE A 194 4.86 4.40 14.32
C PHE A 194 5.50 5.67 14.88
N VAL A 195 5.30 5.98 16.15
CA VAL A 195 5.86 7.19 16.75
C VAL A 195 7.40 7.13 16.81
N GLY A 196 7.97 6.00 17.25
CA GLY A 196 9.43 5.83 17.28
C GLY A 196 10.07 5.92 15.89
N ALA A 197 9.40 5.39 14.87
CA ALA A 197 9.87 5.47 13.50
C ALA A 197 9.78 6.91 12.93
N LEU A 198 8.78 7.73 13.33
CA LEU A 198 8.72 9.16 12.98
C LEU A 198 9.83 9.96 13.64
N VAL A 199 10.18 9.65 14.90
CA VAL A 199 11.33 10.29 15.59
C VAL A 199 12.63 9.97 14.84
N LEU A 200 12.79 8.73 14.38
CA LEU A 200 13.96 8.36 13.58
C LEU A 200 13.98 9.09 12.24
N ALA A 201 12.84 9.20 11.55
CA ALA A 201 12.74 9.95 10.30
C ALA A 201 13.12 11.42 10.50
N ALA A 202 12.59 12.07 11.53
CA ALA A 202 12.96 13.45 11.87
C ALA A 202 14.46 13.61 12.16
N ALA A 203 15.09 12.66 12.84
CA ALA A 203 16.53 12.68 13.09
C ALA A 203 17.33 12.57 11.78
N LEU A 204 16.88 11.77 10.82
CA LEU A 204 17.50 11.63 9.49
C LEU A 204 17.35 12.90 8.67
N ASP A 205 16.19 13.57 8.68
CA ASP A 205 15.99 14.86 8.00
C ASP A 205 16.87 15.96 8.60
N LEU A 206 16.98 16.03 9.94
CA LEU A 206 17.90 16.96 10.62
C LEU A 206 19.36 16.65 10.28
N MET A 207 19.73 15.39 10.13
CA MET A 207 21.07 15.00 9.66
C MET A 207 21.31 15.45 8.22
N ALA A 208 20.34 15.29 7.32
CA ALA A 208 20.43 15.78 5.94
C ALA A 208 20.62 17.31 5.89
N ALA A 209 19.83 18.04 6.69
CA ALA A 209 19.97 19.50 6.85
C ALA A 209 21.34 19.88 7.38
N GLY A 210 21.82 19.20 8.42
CA GLY A 210 23.15 19.44 9.01
C GLY A 210 24.29 19.24 8.00
N VAL A 211 24.26 18.14 7.24
CA VAL A 211 25.24 17.87 6.18
C VAL A 211 25.21 18.98 5.12
N ALA A 212 24.04 19.41 4.66
CA ALA A 212 23.91 20.50 3.68
C ALA A 212 24.50 21.82 4.23
N LEU A 213 24.26 22.16 5.50
CA LEU A 213 24.77 23.36 6.14
C LEU A 213 26.31 23.35 6.29
N THR A 214 26.94 22.17 6.53
CA THR A 214 28.41 22.08 6.59
C THR A 214 29.08 22.47 5.29
N LEU A 215 28.39 22.37 4.15
CA LEU A 215 28.91 22.73 2.82
C LEU A 215 28.92 24.24 2.54
N LEU A 216 28.15 25.03 3.31
CA LEU A 216 28.10 26.50 3.13
C LEU A 216 29.43 27.18 3.34
N ALA A 217 30.28 26.71 4.26
CA ALA A 217 31.58 27.28 4.52
C ALA A 217 32.49 27.22 3.28
N GLY A 218 32.46 26.12 2.51
CA GLY A 218 33.20 25.94 1.27
C GLY A 218 32.70 26.78 0.10
N LEU A 219 31.41 27.16 0.08
CA LEU A 219 30.80 27.94 -0.98
C LEU A 219 30.93 29.46 -0.77
N ARG A 220 31.04 29.94 0.49
CA ARG A 220 31.20 31.35 0.83
C ARG A 220 32.55 31.92 0.30
N GLY A 221 33.60 31.11 0.18
CA GLY A 221 34.87 31.49 -0.41
C GLY A 221 34.83 31.72 -1.93
N GLN A 222 33.78 31.27 -2.63
CA GLN A 222 33.63 31.39 -4.09
C GLN A 222 32.69 32.52 -4.53
N ALA A 223 32.05 33.22 -3.59
CA ALA A 223 31.07 34.26 -3.88
C ALA A 223 31.64 35.52 -4.56
N GLY A 224 32.95 35.62 -4.76
CA GLY A 224 33.63 36.77 -5.36
C GLY A 224 34.22 36.58 -6.75
N GLN A 225 34.15 35.38 -7.32
CA GLN A 225 34.62 35.19 -8.69
C GLN A 225 33.50 35.49 -9.69
N PRO A 226 33.71 36.44 -10.63
CA PRO A 226 32.81 36.64 -11.75
C PRO A 226 32.69 35.29 -12.48
N ARG A 227 31.46 34.82 -12.71
CA ARG A 227 31.22 33.72 -13.63
C ARG A 227 31.88 34.05 -14.91
N SER A 228 32.84 33.23 -15.37
CA SER A 228 33.33 33.30 -16.73
C SER A 228 32.09 33.32 -17.63
N THR A 229 31.91 34.41 -18.36
CA THR A 229 30.97 34.50 -19.49
C THR A 229 31.55 33.66 -20.63
N ASP A 230 31.87 32.40 -20.34
CA ASP A 230 32.10 31.44 -21.40
C ASP A 230 30.80 31.36 -22.19
N ALA A 231 30.92 31.67 -23.47
CA ALA A 231 29.85 31.81 -24.42
C ALA A 231 28.77 30.79 -24.12
N VAL A 232 27.55 31.28 -23.83
CA VAL A 232 26.35 30.47 -23.64
C VAL A 232 26.21 29.64 -24.92
N THR A 233 26.75 28.44 -24.91
CA THR A 233 26.53 27.49 -25.98
C THR A 233 25.08 27.00 -25.77
N GLU A 234 24.13 27.81 -26.28
CA GLU A 234 22.75 27.39 -26.39
C GLU A 234 22.74 26.11 -27.22
N ARG A 235 22.36 25.02 -26.61
CA ARG A 235 22.12 23.77 -27.33
C ARG A 235 20.77 23.84 -27.98
N GLU A 236 20.66 23.36 -29.21
CA GLU A 236 19.32 23.16 -29.80
C GLU A 236 18.49 22.21 -28.94
N PRO A 237 17.28 22.61 -28.54
CA PRO A 237 16.42 21.78 -27.72
C PRO A 237 15.96 20.55 -28.50
N PHE A 238 15.97 19.39 -27.85
CA PHE A 238 15.41 18.16 -28.40
C PHE A 238 13.87 18.12 -28.38
N GLY A 239 13.20 19.23 -28.60
CA GLY A 239 11.76 19.40 -28.55
C GLY A 239 11.34 20.43 -27.48
N SER A 240 10.08 20.85 -27.51
CA SER A 240 9.57 21.82 -26.54
C SER A 240 9.45 21.20 -25.14
N LEU A 241 9.64 22.00 -24.10
CA LEU A 241 9.46 21.61 -22.69
C LEU A 241 8.06 21.04 -22.44
N GLY A 242 7.01 21.64 -23.06
CA GLY A 242 5.63 21.18 -22.91
C GLY A 242 5.41 19.74 -23.42
N VAL A 243 6.02 19.39 -24.54
CA VAL A 243 5.97 18.00 -25.06
C VAL A 243 6.65 17.03 -24.08
N TRP A 244 7.82 17.39 -23.55
CA TRP A 244 8.52 16.57 -22.57
C TRP A 244 7.71 16.44 -21.25
N CYS A 245 7.09 17.50 -20.78
CA CYS A 245 6.20 17.44 -19.62
C CYS A 245 5.03 16.50 -19.88
N LEU A 246 4.40 16.53 -21.06
CA LEU A 246 3.33 15.59 -21.42
C LEU A 246 3.82 14.14 -21.44
N LEU A 247 4.99 13.87 -22.04
CA LEU A 247 5.56 12.52 -22.08
C LEU A 247 5.90 12.00 -20.68
N VAL A 248 6.44 12.86 -19.83
CA VAL A 248 6.76 12.54 -18.43
C VAL A 248 5.51 12.34 -17.60
N PHE A 249 4.46 13.12 -17.83
CA PHE A 249 3.14 12.91 -17.22
C PHE A 249 2.59 11.51 -17.56
N ILE A 250 2.61 11.12 -18.85
CA ILE A 250 2.17 9.79 -19.28
C ILE A 250 3.06 8.69 -18.67
N SER A 251 4.38 8.90 -18.61
CA SER A 251 5.32 7.99 -17.96
C SER A 251 4.97 7.79 -16.49
N GLY A 252 4.76 8.86 -15.76
CA GLY A 252 4.33 8.81 -14.35
C GLY A 252 3.01 8.08 -14.16
N TYR A 253 2.02 8.35 -15.02
CA TYR A 253 0.75 7.63 -15.01
C TYR A 253 0.96 6.11 -15.14
N VAL A 254 1.72 5.67 -16.15
CA VAL A 254 1.98 4.25 -16.42
C VAL A 254 2.73 3.58 -15.24
N ILE A 255 3.71 4.27 -14.66
CA ILE A 255 4.52 3.74 -13.55
C ILE A 255 3.65 3.45 -12.33
N VAL A 256 2.84 4.41 -11.88
CA VAL A 256 2.00 4.22 -10.68
C VAL A 256 0.83 3.28 -10.97
N ALA A 257 0.29 3.28 -12.20
CA ALA A 257 -0.69 2.29 -12.61
C ALA A 257 -0.14 0.86 -12.51
N LEU A 258 1.10 0.62 -12.95
CA LEU A 258 1.79 -0.67 -12.80
C LEU A 258 2.05 -1.02 -11.33
N GLU A 259 2.45 -0.05 -10.51
CA GLU A 259 2.67 -0.27 -9.07
C GLU A 259 1.40 -0.80 -8.39
N ILE A 260 0.25 -0.16 -8.63
CA ILE A 260 -1.04 -0.60 -8.08
C ILE A 260 -1.40 -2.01 -8.56
N VAL A 261 -1.19 -2.30 -9.84
CA VAL A 261 -1.42 -3.64 -10.41
C VAL A 261 -0.49 -4.67 -9.75
N TRP A 262 0.80 -4.34 -9.55
CA TRP A 262 1.75 -5.24 -8.89
C TRP A 262 1.37 -5.51 -7.44
N VAL A 263 0.99 -4.48 -6.67
CA VAL A 263 0.50 -4.65 -5.29
C VAL A 263 -0.69 -5.62 -5.28
N ARG A 264 -1.64 -5.44 -6.20
CA ARG A 264 -2.82 -6.31 -6.28
C ARG A 264 -2.46 -7.74 -6.66
N VAL A 265 -1.68 -7.95 -7.72
CA VAL A 265 -1.29 -9.30 -8.18
C VAL A 265 -0.44 -10.02 -7.13
N MET A 266 0.57 -9.33 -6.57
CA MET A 266 1.43 -9.92 -5.53
C MET A 266 0.64 -10.20 -4.25
N GLY A 267 -0.36 -9.38 -3.92
CA GLY A 267 -1.25 -9.58 -2.78
C GLY A 267 -2.10 -10.85 -2.91
N GLN A 268 -2.57 -11.17 -4.11
CA GLN A 268 -3.35 -12.40 -4.33
C GLN A 268 -2.49 -13.67 -4.21
N ILE A 269 -1.20 -13.60 -4.56
CA ILE A 269 -0.30 -14.77 -4.51
C ILE A 269 0.35 -14.92 -3.14
N GLY A 270 0.80 -13.81 -2.56
CA GLY A 270 1.58 -13.78 -1.32
C GLY A 270 0.76 -13.54 -0.06
N MET A 271 -0.57 -13.46 -0.15
CA MET A 271 -1.50 -12.97 0.87
C MET A 271 -1.25 -11.49 1.23
N PHE A 272 -2.29 -10.72 1.51
CA PHE A 272 -2.16 -9.30 1.84
C PHE A 272 -1.65 -9.09 3.28
N HIS A 273 -0.35 -9.36 3.52
CA HIS A 273 0.31 -9.15 4.81
C HIS A 273 0.94 -7.76 4.93
N ALA A 274 1.26 -7.32 6.15
CA ALA A 274 1.80 -5.97 6.41
C ALA A 274 3.12 -5.65 5.68
N TYR A 275 3.91 -6.66 5.32
CA TYR A 275 5.19 -6.49 4.61
C TYR A 275 5.05 -6.36 3.09
N LEU A 276 3.88 -6.66 2.51
CA LEU A 276 3.71 -6.72 1.05
C LEU A 276 3.89 -5.35 0.39
N PHE A 277 3.09 -4.37 0.80
CA PHE A 277 3.14 -3.03 0.23
C PHE A 277 4.53 -2.38 0.34
N PRO A 278 5.19 -2.37 1.52
CA PRO A 278 6.55 -1.89 1.63
C PRO A 278 7.56 -2.66 0.76
N THR A 279 7.33 -3.95 0.50
CA THR A 279 8.22 -4.74 -0.36
C THR A 279 8.05 -4.35 -1.84
N VAL A 280 6.82 -4.26 -2.34
CA VAL A 280 6.57 -3.85 -3.73
C VAL A 280 7.12 -2.45 -3.96
N LEU A 281 6.77 -1.49 -3.11
CA LEU A 281 7.21 -0.10 -3.21
C LEU A 281 8.73 0.03 -3.08
N GLY A 282 9.33 -0.66 -2.11
CA GLY A 282 10.77 -0.61 -1.89
C GLY A 282 11.58 -1.24 -3.02
N VAL A 283 11.17 -2.41 -3.52
CA VAL A 283 11.80 -3.06 -4.69
C VAL A 283 11.67 -2.17 -5.92
N PHE A 284 10.47 -1.63 -6.15
CA PHE A 284 10.21 -0.71 -7.26
C PHE A 284 11.16 0.49 -7.21
N LEU A 285 11.21 1.23 -6.10
CA LEU A 285 12.04 2.41 -5.96
C LEU A 285 13.55 2.11 -6.00
N LEU A 286 13.99 0.99 -5.41
CA LEU A 286 15.38 0.57 -5.51
C LEU A 286 15.78 0.28 -6.95
N ALA A 287 14.97 -0.47 -7.67
CA ALA A 287 15.24 -0.82 -9.06
C ALA A 287 15.20 0.43 -9.96
N ASP A 288 14.20 1.30 -9.79
CA ASP A 288 14.07 2.57 -10.50
C ASP A 288 15.26 3.48 -10.26
N GLY A 289 15.67 3.67 -9.00
CA GLY A 289 16.85 4.46 -8.64
C GLY A 289 18.15 3.89 -9.20
N LEU A 290 18.31 2.55 -9.19
CA LEU A 290 19.46 1.90 -9.83
C LEU A 290 19.44 2.08 -11.36
N GLY A 291 18.26 2.00 -11.98
CA GLY A 291 18.05 2.29 -13.40
C GLY A 291 18.48 3.73 -13.74
N MET A 292 18.07 4.71 -12.93
CA MET A 292 18.52 6.11 -13.07
C MET A 292 20.04 6.23 -12.95
N ALA A 293 20.68 5.52 -12.01
CA ALA A 293 22.14 5.54 -11.84
C ALA A 293 22.86 5.01 -13.08
N VAL A 294 22.37 3.93 -13.67
CA VAL A 294 22.92 3.38 -14.92
C VAL A 294 22.66 4.32 -16.09
N GLY A 295 21.43 4.79 -16.26
CA GLY A 295 21.05 5.75 -17.29
C GLY A 295 21.89 7.04 -17.22
N SER A 296 22.21 7.52 -16.01
CA SER A 296 23.06 8.71 -15.81
C SER A 296 24.49 8.54 -16.35
N ARG A 297 25.03 7.32 -16.32
CA ARG A 297 26.34 7.02 -16.92
C ARG A 297 26.27 6.92 -18.44
N MET A 298 25.12 6.45 -18.95
CA MET A 298 24.90 6.26 -20.39
C MET A 298 24.56 7.56 -21.12
N VAL A 299 23.94 8.52 -20.43
CA VAL A 299 23.35 9.75 -21.02
C VAL A 299 24.37 10.57 -21.83
N ARG A 300 25.65 10.62 -21.41
CA ARG A 300 26.70 11.35 -22.14
C ARG A 300 27.04 10.75 -23.50
N ARG A 301 26.88 9.44 -23.65
CA ARG A 301 27.18 8.67 -24.85
C ARG A 301 25.98 8.48 -25.79
N MET A 302 24.79 8.89 -25.33
CA MET A 302 23.55 8.73 -26.08
C MET A 302 23.44 9.78 -27.19
N PRO A 303 23.36 9.36 -28.47
CA PRO A 303 23.22 10.30 -29.58
C PRO A 303 21.82 10.91 -29.67
N ASP A 304 20.78 10.15 -29.32
CA ASP A 304 19.37 10.60 -29.36
C ASP A 304 18.66 10.22 -28.04
N PRO A 305 18.53 11.15 -27.10
CA PRO A 305 17.85 10.92 -25.83
C PRO A 305 16.35 10.66 -25.99
N ARG A 306 15.73 11.10 -27.12
CA ARG A 306 14.31 10.84 -27.41
C ARG A 306 14.07 9.37 -27.71
N ALA A 307 14.87 8.81 -28.62
CA ALA A 307 14.78 7.38 -28.93
C ALA A 307 15.02 6.53 -27.69
N ALA A 308 16.02 6.88 -26.88
CA ALA A 308 16.32 6.19 -25.63
C ALA A 308 15.13 6.23 -24.67
N PHE A 309 14.45 7.36 -24.50
CA PHE A 309 13.24 7.49 -23.67
C PHE A 309 12.14 6.52 -24.14
N PHE A 310 11.77 6.54 -25.40
CA PHE A 310 10.67 5.69 -25.90
C PHE A 310 11.02 4.20 -25.83
N ILE A 311 12.27 3.82 -26.11
CA ILE A 311 12.75 2.44 -26.04
C ILE A 311 12.69 1.91 -24.60
N THR A 312 13.20 2.70 -23.63
CA THR A 312 13.22 2.27 -22.24
C THR A 312 11.83 2.27 -21.61
N GLN A 313 11.00 3.28 -21.87
CA GLN A 313 9.65 3.36 -21.35
C GLN A 313 8.78 2.19 -21.85
N ALA A 314 8.69 1.98 -23.15
CA ALA A 314 7.86 0.91 -23.70
C ALA A 314 8.50 -0.47 -23.50
N GLY A 315 9.84 -0.57 -23.51
CA GLY A 315 10.56 -1.81 -23.22
C GLY A 315 10.36 -2.27 -21.79
N GLY A 316 10.37 -1.35 -20.83
CA GLY A 316 10.04 -1.64 -19.43
C GLY A 316 8.61 -2.13 -19.27
N PHE A 317 7.64 -1.50 -19.97
CA PHE A 317 6.26 -1.99 -19.98
C PHE A 317 6.14 -3.39 -20.62
N ALA A 318 6.74 -3.61 -21.78
CA ALA A 318 6.71 -4.93 -22.43
C ALA A 318 7.28 -6.03 -21.53
N LEU A 319 8.37 -5.72 -20.80
CA LEU A 319 8.96 -6.62 -19.82
C LEU A 319 8.02 -6.86 -18.65
N ALA A 320 7.34 -5.82 -18.14
CA ALA A 320 6.33 -5.97 -17.07
C ALA A 320 5.21 -6.92 -17.50
N ALA A 321 4.65 -6.72 -18.70
CA ALA A 321 3.62 -7.59 -19.26
C ALA A 321 4.11 -9.04 -19.44
N ALA A 322 5.32 -9.22 -19.96
CA ALA A 322 5.92 -10.55 -20.14
C ALA A 322 6.11 -11.28 -18.80
N LEU A 323 6.55 -10.58 -17.75
CA LEU A 323 6.73 -11.17 -16.42
C LEU A 323 5.39 -11.52 -15.75
N ILE A 324 4.32 -10.74 -16.00
CA ILE A 324 2.97 -11.09 -15.53
C ILE A 324 2.45 -12.34 -16.25
N VAL A 325 2.67 -12.46 -17.57
CA VAL A 325 2.33 -13.67 -18.31
C VAL A 325 3.10 -14.89 -17.82
N LEU A 326 4.41 -14.73 -17.59
CA LEU A 326 5.24 -15.78 -17.03
C LEU A 326 4.76 -16.20 -15.64
N LEU A 327 4.42 -15.23 -14.79
CA LEU A 327 3.88 -15.46 -13.46
C LEU A 327 2.55 -16.23 -13.53
N TRP A 328 1.62 -15.78 -14.37
CA TRP A 328 0.33 -16.44 -14.62
C TRP A 328 0.50 -17.89 -15.10
N TRP A 329 1.54 -18.15 -15.93
CA TRP A 329 1.86 -19.50 -16.38
C TRP A 329 2.51 -20.34 -15.27
N ALA A 330 3.43 -19.76 -14.48
CA ALA A 330 4.27 -20.47 -13.52
C ALA A 330 3.59 -20.76 -12.18
N VAL A 331 2.69 -19.86 -11.70
CA VAL A 331 2.08 -19.95 -10.36
C VAL A 331 1.40 -21.30 -10.07
N PRO A 332 0.63 -21.91 -11.00
CA PRO A 332 0.04 -23.23 -10.73
C PRO A 332 1.05 -24.35 -10.45
N HIS A 333 2.31 -24.14 -10.86
CA HIS A 333 3.42 -25.09 -10.65
C HIS A 333 4.27 -24.70 -9.44
N TRP A 334 3.97 -23.56 -8.79
CA TRP A 334 4.74 -23.03 -7.66
C TRP A 334 4.17 -23.53 -6.33
N PRO A 335 4.97 -24.16 -5.47
CA PRO A 335 4.46 -24.86 -4.28
C PRO A 335 4.03 -23.95 -3.12
N VAL A 336 3.91 -22.61 -3.31
CA VAL A 336 3.78 -21.67 -2.19
C VAL A 336 2.40 -21.64 -1.58
N SER A 337 1.32 -21.80 -2.38
CA SER A 337 -0.04 -21.55 -1.88
C SER A 337 -0.79 -22.80 -1.40
N ASP A 338 -0.51 -23.98 -1.96
CA ASP A 338 -1.17 -25.22 -1.52
C ASP A 338 -0.63 -25.75 -0.16
N ARG A 339 0.42 -25.13 0.37
CA ARG A 339 1.14 -25.59 1.57
C ARG A 339 1.00 -24.69 2.78
N ILE A 340 0.12 -23.69 2.76
CA ILE A 340 -0.31 -23.07 4.00
C ILE A 340 -1.63 -23.75 4.37
N PRO A 341 -1.59 -24.84 5.14
CA PRO A 341 -2.81 -25.46 5.66
C PRO A 341 -3.56 -24.39 6.43
N VAL A 342 -4.88 -24.34 6.25
CA VAL A 342 -5.77 -23.41 6.98
C VAL A 342 -5.61 -23.60 8.51
N ASP A 343 -5.18 -24.76 8.93
CA ASP A 343 -4.82 -25.11 10.32
C ASP A 343 -3.46 -24.59 10.78
N LYS A 344 -2.59 -24.12 9.87
CA LYS A 344 -1.35 -23.40 10.22
C LYS A 344 -1.55 -21.90 10.00
N LEU A 345 -2.27 -21.27 10.87
CA LEU A 345 -2.50 -19.84 11.06
C LEU A 345 -1.22 -18.97 11.10
N ARG A 346 -0.12 -19.39 10.46
CA ARG A 346 1.17 -18.69 10.51
C ARG A 346 1.76 -18.56 9.12
N LEU A 347 1.85 -17.32 8.65
CA LEU A 347 2.84 -16.98 7.64
C LEU A 347 4.23 -17.23 8.23
N ASP A 348 4.92 -18.22 7.73
CA ASP A 348 6.28 -18.51 8.17
C ASP A 348 7.30 -17.60 7.45
N GLY A 349 8.53 -17.56 7.96
CA GLY A 349 9.60 -16.78 7.36
C GLY A 349 10.01 -17.25 5.96
N ARG A 350 9.61 -18.46 5.53
CA ARG A 350 9.84 -18.97 4.17
C ARG A 350 8.83 -18.39 3.20
N ALA A 351 7.55 -18.34 3.57
CA ALA A 351 6.51 -17.73 2.75
C ALA A 351 6.81 -16.25 2.51
N LEU A 352 7.19 -15.49 3.55
CA LEU A 352 7.59 -14.10 3.42
C LEU A 352 8.79 -13.91 2.49
N ARG A 353 9.84 -14.74 2.63
CA ARG A 353 11.02 -14.67 1.75
C ARG A 353 10.66 -14.99 0.30
N SER A 354 9.85 -16.03 0.08
CA SER A 354 9.40 -16.41 -1.26
C SER A 354 8.59 -15.28 -1.91
N SER A 355 7.67 -14.65 -1.16
CA SER A 355 6.91 -13.50 -1.63
C SER A 355 7.82 -12.31 -1.97
N ALA A 356 8.82 -12.01 -1.14
CA ALA A 356 9.77 -10.92 -1.39
C ALA A 356 10.65 -11.19 -2.62
N ILE A 357 11.15 -12.43 -2.80
CA ILE A 357 11.95 -12.82 -3.96
C ILE A 357 11.10 -12.75 -5.23
N LEU A 358 9.88 -13.27 -5.20
CA LEU A 358 8.96 -13.22 -6.34
C LEU A 358 8.65 -11.77 -6.73
N THR A 359 8.38 -10.90 -5.74
CA THR A 359 8.21 -9.47 -5.96
C THR A 359 9.45 -8.85 -6.60
N ALA A 360 10.64 -9.15 -6.12
CA ALA A 360 11.88 -8.63 -6.70
C ALA A 360 12.07 -9.07 -8.16
N LEU A 361 11.71 -10.30 -8.51
CA LEU A 361 11.82 -10.85 -9.86
C LEU A 361 10.78 -10.25 -10.82
N VAL A 362 9.57 -9.97 -10.35
CA VAL A 362 8.48 -9.47 -11.21
C VAL A 362 8.49 -7.94 -11.34
N VAL A 363 8.77 -7.23 -10.25
CA VAL A 363 8.72 -5.76 -10.20
C VAL A 363 10.07 -5.14 -10.55
N GLY A 364 11.17 -5.72 -10.07
CA GLY A 364 12.51 -5.12 -10.20
C GLY A 364 12.96 -4.86 -11.63
N PRO A 365 13.00 -5.85 -12.53
CA PRO A 365 13.52 -5.66 -13.89
C PRO A 365 12.79 -4.58 -14.70
N PRO A 366 11.44 -4.53 -14.77
CA PRO A 366 10.76 -3.47 -15.50
C PRO A 366 10.95 -2.09 -14.86
N ALA A 367 10.91 -1.99 -13.52
CA ALA A 367 11.18 -0.75 -12.81
C ALA A 367 12.59 -0.21 -13.10
N PHE A 368 13.59 -1.09 -13.12
CA PHE A 368 14.97 -0.73 -13.49
C PHE A 368 15.05 -0.15 -14.90
N VAL A 369 14.42 -0.77 -15.90
CA VAL A 369 14.43 -0.29 -17.28
C VAL A 369 13.72 1.06 -17.40
N ILE A 370 12.56 1.21 -16.74
CA ILE A 370 11.81 2.47 -16.76
C ILE A 370 12.60 3.58 -16.05
N GLY A 371 13.28 3.30 -14.94
CA GLY A 371 14.11 4.26 -14.23
C GLY A 371 15.20 4.91 -15.08
N MET A 372 15.70 4.23 -16.10
CA MET A 372 16.66 4.81 -17.04
C MET A 372 16.10 6.00 -17.84
N THR A 373 14.78 6.20 -17.89
CA THR A 373 14.13 7.28 -18.66
C THR A 373 14.48 8.67 -18.12
N PHE A 374 14.57 8.84 -16.80
CA PHE A 374 14.76 10.16 -16.18
C PHE A 374 16.03 10.90 -16.64
N PRO A 375 17.24 10.28 -16.64
CA PRO A 375 18.44 10.93 -17.19
C PRO A 375 18.30 11.37 -18.65
N PHE A 376 17.59 10.60 -19.48
CA PHE A 376 17.36 10.92 -20.90
C PHE A 376 16.45 12.14 -21.05
N VAL A 377 15.41 12.24 -20.22
CA VAL A 377 14.55 13.44 -20.15
C VAL A 377 15.38 14.66 -19.73
N GLN A 378 16.17 14.54 -18.65
CA GLN A 378 17.02 15.65 -18.21
C GLN A 378 17.99 16.12 -19.32
N ARG A 379 18.57 15.18 -20.08
CA ARG A 379 19.42 15.51 -21.23
C ARG A 379 18.67 16.25 -22.33
N ALA A 380 17.41 15.90 -22.55
CA ALA A 380 16.60 16.50 -23.59
C ALA A 380 16.10 17.91 -23.25
N VAL A 381 15.84 18.19 -21.95
CA VAL A 381 15.26 19.48 -21.53
C VAL A 381 16.29 20.51 -21.09
N GLN A 382 17.50 20.11 -20.69
CA GLN A 382 18.53 21.03 -20.17
C GLN A 382 19.37 21.61 -21.33
N HIS A 383 19.16 22.89 -21.64
CA HIS A 383 19.88 23.60 -22.67
C HIS A 383 20.31 25.03 -22.25
N ASP A 384 19.93 25.46 -21.03
CA ASP A 384 20.25 26.78 -20.46
C ASP A 384 20.54 26.64 -18.97
N LEU A 385 21.75 27.05 -18.56
CA LEU A 385 22.19 26.99 -17.15
C LEU A 385 21.37 27.92 -16.22
N SER A 386 20.81 29.00 -16.78
CA SER A 386 20.04 29.96 -16.00
C SER A 386 18.67 29.42 -15.57
N GLN A 387 18.18 28.36 -16.23
CA GLN A 387 16.85 27.79 -16.05
C GLN A 387 16.85 26.34 -15.54
N VAL A 388 17.96 25.85 -14.99
CA VAL A 388 18.09 24.45 -14.57
C VAL A 388 17.05 24.09 -13.49
N GLY A 389 16.91 24.93 -12.48
CA GLY A 389 15.93 24.70 -11.40
C GLY A 389 14.48 24.69 -11.91
N ALA A 390 14.14 25.65 -12.79
CA ALA A 390 12.81 25.72 -13.40
C ALA A 390 12.50 24.47 -14.22
N ARG A 391 13.41 24.03 -15.08
CA ARG A 391 13.19 22.86 -15.94
C ARG A 391 13.09 21.55 -15.16
N VAL A 392 13.94 21.38 -14.16
CA VAL A 392 13.86 20.23 -13.25
C VAL A 392 12.51 20.25 -12.51
N GLY A 393 12.12 21.40 -11.99
CA GLY A 393 10.84 21.54 -11.27
C GLY A 393 9.61 21.28 -12.15
N TRP A 394 9.58 21.77 -13.41
CA TRP A 394 8.47 21.49 -14.33
C TRP A 394 8.39 20.01 -14.74
N VAL A 395 9.53 19.37 -15.00
CA VAL A 395 9.59 17.93 -15.29
C VAL A 395 9.14 17.11 -14.08
N GLN A 396 9.59 17.50 -12.89
CA GLN A 396 9.16 16.84 -11.64
C GLN A 396 7.66 17.02 -11.40
N LEU A 397 7.12 18.21 -11.58
CA LEU A 397 5.69 18.47 -11.49
C LEU A 397 4.89 17.57 -12.45
N ALA A 398 5.34 17.50 -13.72
CA ALA A 398 4.67 16.67 -14.72
C ALA A 398 4.67 15.19 -14.31
N ASN A 399 5.78 14.69 -13.79
CA ASN A 399 5.89 13.32 -13.26
C ASN A 399 4.93 13.10 -12.09
N ILE A 400 4.95 14.00 -11.10
CA ILE A 400 4.08 13.90 -9.91
C ILE A 400 2.60 13.98 -10.30
N ALA A 401 2.23 14.88 -11.21
CA ALA A 401 0.87 14.99 -11.71
C ALA A 401 0.44 13.70 -12.45
N GLY A 402 1.37 13.10 -13.23
CA GLY A 402 1.16 11.81 -13.85
C GLY A 402 0.97 10.69 -12.83
N ASN A 403 1.81 10.66 -11.81
CA ASN A 403 1.72 9.69 -10.70
C ASN A 403 0.37 9.82 -9.97
N ALA A 404 -0.06 11.03 -9.64
CA ALA A 404 -1.35 11.27 -9.01
C ALA A 404 -2.53 10.84 -9.90
N ALA A 405 -2.48 11.20 -11.19
CA ALA A 405 -3.47 10.76 -12.16
C ALA A 405 -3.48 9.23 -12.33
N GLY A 406 -2.31 8.59 -12.31
CA GLY A 406 -2.16 7.14 -12.32
C GLY A 406 -2.76 6.46 -11.09
N ALA A 407 -2.51 7.00 -9.90
CA ALA A 407 -3.07 6.51 -8.65
C ALA A 407 -4.60 6.59 -8.64
N ILE A 408 -5.14 7.78 -8.92
CA ILE A 408 -6.59 8.03 -8.93
C ILE A 408 -7.25 7.29 -10.10
N GLY A 409 -6.70 7.42 -11.31
CA GLY A 409 -7.26 6.82 -12.52
C GLY A 409 -7.28 5.29 -12.45
N THR A 410 -6.23 4.67 -11.96
CA THR A 410 -6.15 3.21 -11.83
C THR A 410 -6.94 2.73 -10.63
N GLY A 411 -6.74 3.33 -9.45
CA GLY A 411 -7.37 2.88 -8.22
C GLY A 411 -8.88 3.04 -8.21
N LEU A 412 -9.43 4.12 -8.77
CA LEU A 412 -10.88 4.40 -8.74
C LEU A 412 -11.61 3.92 -9.99
N PHE A 413 -10.99 4.02 -11.18
CA PHE A 413 -11.68 3.81 -12.46
C PHE A 413 -11.20 2.55 -13.17
N SER A 414 -9.90 2.43 -13.52
CA SER A 414 -9.45 1.32 -14.37
C SER A 414 -9.69 -0.04 -13.73
N LEU A 415 -9.38 -0.22 -12.45
CA LEU A 415 -9.62 -1.47 -11.75
C LEU A 415 -11.10 -1.78 -11.57
N HIS A 416 -11.96 -0.77 -11.46
CA HIS A 416 -13.40 -0.96 -11.34
C HIS A 416 -14.03 -1.40 -12.66
N PHE A 417 -13.69 -0.74 -13.78
CA PHE A 417 -14.36 -0.97 -15.07
C PHE A 417 -13.66 -2.01 -15.95
N LEU A 418 -12.33 -2.08 -15.90
CA LEU A 418 -11.53 -2.97 -16.74
C LEU A 418 -11.01 -4.19 -15.97
N GLY A 419 -10.93 -4.11 -14.67
CA GLY A 419 -10.23 -5.08 -13.84
C GLY A 419 -8.70 -5.01 -14.04
N THR A 420 -7.98 -5.92 -13.41
CA THR A 420 -6.50 -5.93 -13.43
C THR A 420 -5.93 -6.26 -14.80
N ALA A 421 -6.43 -7.32 -15.44
CA ALA A 421 -5.94 -7.71 -16.77
C ALA A 421 -6.32 -6.70 -17.85
N GLY A 422 -7.54 -6.15 -17.81
CA GLY A 422 -7.98 -5.09 -18.71
C GLY A 422 -7.15 -3.80 -18.53
N THR A 423 -6.80 -3.44 -17.31
CA THR A 423 -5.90 -2.31 -17.02
C THR A 423 -4.52 -2.52 -17.65
N LEU A 424 -3.93 -3.70 -17.52
CA LEU A 424 -2.65 -4.03 -18.18
C LEU A 424 -2.75 -3.92 -19.70
N LYS A 425 -3.85 -4.40 -20.32
CA LYS A 425 -4.08 -4.28 -21.75
C LYS A 425 -4.24 -2.81 -22.18
N ALA A 426 -4.91 -1.99 -21.39
CA ALA A 426 -5.03 -0.55 -21.65
C ALA A 426 -3.66 0.17 -21.58
N LEU A 427 -2.81 -0.17 -20.61
CA LEU A 427 -1.44 0.36 -20.52
C LEU A 427 -0.56 -0.11 -21.69
N ALA A 428 -0.73 -1.35 -22.15
CA ALA A 428 -0.08 -1.84 -23.38
C ALA A 428 -0.49 -1.01 -24.60
N GLY A 429 -1.79 -0.76 -24.75
CA GLY A 429 -2.33 0.08 -25.82
C GLY A 429 -1.76 1.50 -25.80
N LEU A 430 -1.69 2.11 -24.60
CA LEU A 430 -1.06 3.43 -24.44
C LEU A 430 0.43 3.41 -24.84
N SER A 431 1.17 2.36 -24.50
CA SER A 431 2.57 2.20 -24.88
C SER A 431 2.75 2.04 -26.40
N VAL A 432 1.84 1.31 -27.06
CA VAL A 432 1.79 1.21 -28.53
C VAL A 432 1.54 2.58 -29.17
N LEU A 433 0.58 3.35 -28.65
CA LEU A 433 0.26 4.69 -29.16
C LEU A 433 1.45 5.65 -29.01
N LEU A 434 2.18 5.60 -27.90
CA LEU A 434 3.39 6.41 -27.67
C LEU A 434 4.48 6.07 -28.71
N ILE A 435 4.74 4.80 -28.95
CA ILE A 435 5.73 4.35 -29.94
C ILE A 435 5.27 4.72 -31.36
N ALA A 436 4.00 4.51 -31.69
CA ALA A 436 3.45 4.87 -32.99
C ALA A 436 3.59 6.38 -33.28
N GLY A 437 3.24 7.22 -32.29
CA GLY A 437 3.42 8.68 -32.37
C GLY A 437 4.88 9.10 -32.56
N TRP A 438 5.83 8.40 -31.91
CA TRP A 438 7.25 8.60 -32.10
C TRP A 438 7.70 8.20 -33.51
N LEU A 439 7.30 7.03 -33.99
CA LEU A 439 7.66 6.50 -35.31
C LEU A 439 7.11 7.34 -36.46
N TRP A 440 5.95 7.98 -36.26
CA TRP A 440 5.37 8.89 -37.25
C TRP A 440 6.28 10.06 -37.59
N LYS A 441 6.98 10.61 -36.56
CA LYS A 441 7.89 11.75 -36.71
C LYS A 441 9.32 11.37 -37.13
N LYS A 442 9.68 10.07 -37.07
CA LYS A 442 11.07 9.63 -37.30
C LYS A 442 11.26 9.11 -38.72
N SER A 443 12.25 9.65 -39.43
CA SER A 443 12.50 9.32 -40.86
C SER A 443 13.54 8.21 -41.10
N ARG A 444 14.37 7.80 -40.12
CA ARG A 444 15.48 6.84 -40.30
C ARG A 444 15.54 5.77 -39.20
N ARG A 445 15.98 4.53 -39.58
CA ARG A 445 16.20 3.32 -38.74
C ARG A 445 15.20 3.12 -37.61
N ARG A 446 14.22 2.27 -37.83
CA ARG A 446 13.05 2.05 -36.96
C ARG A 446 13.04 0.68 -36.25
N GLY A 447 14.10 -0.13 -36.44
CA GLY A 447 14.11 -1.54 -36.03
C GLY A 447 13.81 -1.79 -34.55
N PRO A 448 14.57 -1.22 -33.60
CA PRO A 448 14.33 -1.46 -32.16
C PRO A 448 12.97 -0.97 -31.68
N GLU A 449 12.53 0.19 -32.13
CA GLU A 449 11.25 0.78 -31.75
C GLU A 449 10.06 -0.04 -32.30
N LEU A 450 10.18 -0.55 -33.54
CA LEU A 450 9.16 -1.44 -34.11
C LEU A 450 9.08 -2.77 -33.36
N ALA A 451 10.24 -3.34 -32.98
CA ALA A 451 10.28 -4.57 -32.20
C ALA A 451 9.60 -4.41 -30.82
N ILE A 452 9.86 -3.28 -30.13
CA ILE A 452 9.24 -2.99 -28.84
C ILE A 452 7.76 -2.66 -28.99
N GLY A 453 7.39 -1.89 -30.02
CA GLY A 453 5.97 -1.64 -30.34
C GLY A 453 5.20 -2.94 -30.64
N ALA A 454 5.82 -3.86 -31.38
CA ALA A 454 5.27 -5.18 -31.63
C ALA A 454 5.17 -6.01 -30.34
N ALA A 455 6.16 -5.94 -29.44
CA ALA A 455 6.10 -6.61 -28.14
C ALA A 455 4.96 -6.07 -27.24
N CYS A 456 4.76 -4.75 -27.20
CA CYS A 456 3.62 -4.15 -26.52
C CYS A 456 2.27 -4.54 -27.17
N GLY A 457 2.20 -4.59 -28.51
CA GLY A 457 1.03 -5.07 -29.24
C GLY A 457 0.74 -6.54 -28.96
N LEU A 458 1.77 -7.39 -28.93
CA LEU A 458 1.66 -8.80 -28.58
C LEU A 458 1.16 -8.98 -27.14
N ALA A 459 1.59 -8.11 -26.21
CA ALA A 459 1.13 -8.15 -24.83
C ALA A 459 -0.39 -7.99 -24.71
N ILE A 460 -1.04 -7.19 -25.57
CA ILE A 460 -2.51 -7.05 -25.57
C ILE A 460 -3.20 -8.38 -25.85
N VAL A 461 -2.62 -9.21 -26.72
CA VAL A 461 -3.18 -10.49 -27.13
C VAL A 461 -2.85 -11.61 -26.14
N VAL A 462 -1.61 -11.64 -25.63
CA VAL A 462 -1.09 -12.74 -24.79
C VAL A 462 -1.48 -12.59 -23.32
N LEU A 463 -1.68 -11.35 -22.83
CA LEU A 463 -2.17 -11.13 -21.48
C LEU A 463 -3.53 -11.83 -21.27
N PRO A 464 -3.69 -12.61 -20.18
CA PRO A 464 -4.95 -13.29 -19.89
C PRO A 464 -6.11 -12.30 -19.75
N ASP A 465 -7.33 -12.77 -19.76
CA ASP A 465 -8.49 -12.04 -19.23
C ASP A 465 -8.54 -12.10 -17.69
N ASN A 466 -9.42 -11.32 -17.07
CA ASN A 466 -9.52 -11.27 -15.61
C ASN A 466 -9.91 -12.64 -15.02
N ALA A 467 -10.83 -13.37 -15.66
CA ALA A 467 -11.28 -14.68 -15.19
C ALA A 467 -10.12 -15.70 -15.19
N SER A 468 -9.40 -15.76 -16.30
CA SER A 468 -8.23 -16.64 -16.44
C SER A 468 -7.10 -16.24 -15.49
N LEU A 469 -6.86 -14.92 -15.33
CA LEU A 469 -5.84 -14.41 -14.40
C LEU A 469 -6.13 -14.91 -12.99
N TRP A 470 -7.31 -14.59 -12.44
CA TRP A 470 -7.62 -14.89 -11.04
C TRP A 470 -7.80 -16.38 -10.79
N SER A 471 -8.46 -17.11 -11.68
CA SER A 471 -8.62 -18.56 -11.55
C SER A 471 -7.25 -19.24 -11.42
N ARG A 472 -6.31 -18.87 -12.27
CA ARG A 472 -5.00 -19.51 -12.32
C ARG A 472 -4.09 -19.10 -11.15
N LEU A 473 -4.14 -17.84 -10.74
CA LEU A 473 -3.40 -17.35 -9.56
C LEU A 473 -3.92 -17.97 -8.25
N HIS A 474 -5.18 -18.44 -8.21
CA HIS A 474 -5.74 -19.17 -7.07
C HIS A 474 -5.73 -20.71 -7.29
N HIS A 475 -4.78 -21.21 -8.10
CA HIS A 475 -4.52 -22.64 -8.31
C HIS A 475 -5.72 -23.45 -8.78
N LYS A 476 -6.51 -22.90 -9.70
CA LYS A 476 -7.55 -23.68 -10.37
C LYS A 476 -6.95 -24.93 -11.00
N ARG A 477 -7.48 -26.11 -10.60
CA ARG A 477 -7.15 -27.41 -11.16
C ARG A 477 -8.07 -27.72 -12.35
N VAL A 478 -7.69 -28.73 -13.12
CA VAL A 478 -8.58 -29.24 -14.19
C VAL A 478 -9.85 -29.82 -13.54
N GLY A 479 -11.01 -29.36 -13.97
CA GLY A 479 -12.29 -29.77 -13.39
C GLY A 479 -12.84 -28.86 -12.30
N ASP A 480 -12.03 -27.94 -11.74
CA ASP A 480 -12.54 -26.99 -10.75
C ASP A 480 -13.49 -25.96 -11.41
N GLU A 481 -14.60 -25.68 -10.74
CA GLU A 481 -15.44 -24.52 -11.01
C GLU A 481 -14.96 -23.33 -10.21
N VAL A 482 -14.97 -22.13 -10.81
CA VAL A 482 -14.57 -20.90 -10.13
C VAL A 482 -15.66 -19.85 -10.29
N THR A 483 -16.10 -19.30 -9.16
CA THR A 483 -16.96 -18.13 -9.09
C THR A 483 -16.14 -16.98 -8.52
N TRP A 484 -16.07 -15.85 -9.22
CA TRP A 484 -15.18 -14.75 -8.85
C TRP A 484 -15.80 -13.39 -9.15
N ALA A 485 -15.30 -12.38 -8.47
CA ALA A 485 -15.58 -10.98 -8.76
C ALA A 485 -14.35 -10.12 -8.44
N GLU A 486 -14.24 -9.00 -9.14
CA GLU A 486 -13.20 -8.00 -8.97
C GLU A 486 -13.79 -6.60 -9.13
N ASP A 487 -13.37 -5.67 -8.29
CA ASP A 487 -13.61 -4.24 -8.45
C ASP A 487 -12.44 -3.43 -7.87
N ARG A 488 -12.63 -2.12 -7.71
CA ARG A 488 -11.63 -1.24 -7.09
C ARG A 488 -11.28 -1.64 -5.66
N SER A 489 -12.20 -2.23 -4.88
CA SER A 489 -11.97 -2.59 -3.47
C SER A 489 -11.15 -3.88 -3.32
N GLY A 490 -11.17 -4.77 -4.31
CA GLY A 490 -10.40 -6.00 -4.22
C GLY A 490 -10.82 -7.11 -5.18
N VAL A 491 -10.49 -8.34 -4.77
CA VAL A 491 -10.82 -9.58 -5.48
C VAL A 491 -11.38 -10.58 -4.47
N ALA A 492 -12.48 -11.23 -4.82
CA ALA A 492 -13.03 -12.38 -4.12
C ALA A 492 -13.24 -13.55 -5.09
N LEU A 493 -12.99 -14.77 -4.63
CA LEU A 493 -13.06 -15.96 -5.45
C LEU A 493 -13.42 -17.18 -4.62
N LEU A 494 -14.40 -17.95 -5.08
CA LEU A 494 -14.70 -19.31 -4.61
C LEU A 494 -14.17 -20.31 -5.63
N ARG A 495 -13.37 -21.26 -5.19
CA ARG A 495 -12.96 -22.43 -5.97
C ARG A 495 -13.73 -23.64 -5.48
N ILE A 496 -14.40 -24.36 -6.37
CA ILE A 496 -15.15 -25.58 -6.09
C ILE A 496 -14.45 -26.73 -6.81
N GLY A 497 -13.95 -27.68 -6.08
CA GLY A 497 -13.24 -28.82 -6.66
C GLY A 497 -13.12 -29.99 -5.70
N PRO A 498 -12.63 -31.14 -6.19
CA PRO A 498 -12.40 -32.32 -5.34
C PRO A 498 -11.23 -32.07 -4.39
N SER A 499 -11.42 -32.43 -3.12
CA SER A 499 -10.33 -32.53 -2.15
C SER A 499 -9.43 -33.74 -2.42
N ALA A 500 -8.19 -33.69 -1.95
CA ALA A 500 -7.27 -34.83 -1.99
C ALA A 500 -7.82 -36.07 -1.25
N ASP A 501 -8.70 -35.85 -0.29
CA ASP A 501 -9.33 -36.90 0.56
C ASP A 501 -10.68 -37.39 0.01
N GLY A 502 -11.04 -37.01 -1.23
CA GLY A 502 -12.28 -37.40 -1.89
C GLY A 502 -13.51 -36.62 -1.48
N GLY A 503 -13.38 -35.63 -0.61
CA GLY A 503 -14.42 -34.66 -0.26
C GLY A 503 -14.45 -33.46 -1.21
N ALA A 504 -15.27 -32.45 -0.90
CA ALA A 504 -15.23 -31.16 -1.58
C ALA A 504 -14.28 -30.19 -0.86
N ASP A 505 -13.34 -29.59 -1.61
CA ASP A 505 -12.46 -28.53 -1.15
C ASP A 505 -12.89 -27.22 -1.81
N ASN A 506 -13.70 -26.43 -1.09
CA ASN A 506 -14.35 -25.22 -1.63
C ASN A 506 -13.90 -23.97 -0.86
N PRO A 507 -12.61 -23.58 -0.92
CA PRO A 507 -12.12 -22.40 -0.22
C PRO A 507 -12.65 -21.11 -0.86
N PHE A 508 -13.03 -20.18 0.02
CA PHE A 508 -13.42 -18.83 -0.33
C PHE A 508 -12.26 -17.88 -0.05
N PHE A 509 -11.70 -17.32 -1.12
CA PHE A 509 -10.57 -16.42 -1.05
C PHE A 509 -11.01 -14.96 -1.06
N ILE A 510 -10.47 -14.16 -0.16
CA ILE A 510 -10.61 -12.70 -0.12
C ILE A 510 -9.21 -12.12 -0.04
N GLN A 511 -8.82 -11.30 -1.02
CA GLN A 511 -7.49 -10.66 -1.05
C GLN A 511 -6.34 -11.68 -0.89
N GLY A 512 -6.47 -12.86 -1.51
CA GLY A 512 -5.47 -13.93 -1.46
C GLY A 512 -5.47 -14.80 -0.21
N PHE A 513 -6.26 -14.46 0.81
CA PHE A 513 -6.45 -15.32 1.98
C PHE A 513 -7.66 -16.24 1.81
N SER A 514 -7.54 -17.51 2.19
CA SER A 514 -8.70 -18.39 2.39
C SER A 514 -9.40 -17.97 3.68
N GLN A 515 -10.56 -17.31 3.54
CA GLN A 515 -11.34 -16.75 4.66
C GLN A 515 -12.54 -17.63 5.04
N GLY A 516 -12.62 -18.83 4.53
CA GLY A 516 -13.71 -19.75 4.81
C GLY A 516 -13.98 -20.68 3.63
N HIS A 517 -15.10 -21.36 3.68
CA HIS A 517 -15.55 -22.33 2.68
C HIS A 517 -17.05 -22.15 2.40
N VAL A 518 -17.51 -22.68 1.28
CA VAL A 518 -18.93 -22.83 0.97
C VAL A 518 -19.17 -24.27 0.53
N PRO A 519 -19.98 -25.08 1.29
CA PRO A 519 -20.74 -24.76 2.50
C PRO A 519 -19.89 -24.22 3.65
N PHE A 520 -20.54 -23.51 4.59
CA PHE A 520 -19.84 -22.75 5.63
C PHE A 520 -19.07 -23.66 6.60
N LEU A 521 -17.95 -23.17 7.11
CA LEU A 521 -17.24 -23.84 8.20
C LEU A 521 -18.06 -23.69 9.51
N PRO A 522 -18.22 -24.78 10.30
CA PRO A 522 -18.90 -24.72 11.60
C PRO A 522 -18.36 -23.64 12.51
N ALA A 523 -17.03 -23.44 12.56
CA ALA A 523 -16.40 -22.45 13.43
C ALA A 523 -16.90 -21.00 13.17
N HIS A 524 -17.09 -20.61 11.91
CA HIS A 524 -17.63 -19.29 11.58
C HIS A 524 -19.11 -19.16 11.97
N GLN A 525 -19.90 -20.21 11.79
CA GLN A 525 -21.29 -20.18 12.22
C GLN A 525 -21.41 -20.13 13.75
N PHE A 526 -20.54 -20.81 14.48
CA PHE A 526 -20.47 -20.69 15.95
C PHE A 526 -20.10 -19.28 16.37
N LEU A 527 -19.10 -18.69 15.73
CA LEU A 527 -18.69 -17.33 16.02
C LEU A 527 -19.88 -16.37 15.93
N GLY A 528 -20.69 -16.46 14.85
CA GLY A 528 -21.88 -15.63 14.67
C GLY A 528 -23.03 -15.96 15.63
N ALA A 529 -23.21 -17.23 15.97
CA ALA A 529 -24.37 -17.67 16.78
C ALA A 529 -24.18 -17.42 18.29
N ILE A 530 -22.96 -17.42 18.79
CA ILE A 530 -22.66 -17.33 20.23
C ILE A 530 -23.23 -16.06 20.86
N GLY A 531 -23.03 -14.90 20.24
CA GLY A 531 -23.52 -13.63 20.74
C GLY A 531 -25.05 -13.62 20.91
N PRO A 532 -25.82 -13.88 19.84
CA PRO A 532 -27.28 -14.01 19.93
C PRO A 532 -27.77 -15.07 20.92
N LEU A 533 -27.11 -16.21 21.01
CA LEU A 533 -27.53 -17.27 21.92
C LEU A 533 -27.25 -16.97 23.40
N LEU A 534 -26.27 -16.15 23.72
CA LEU A 534 -25.96 -15.74 25.09
C LEU A 534 -26.72 -14.48 25.53
N HIS A 535 -27.10 -13.62 24.60
CA HIS A 535 -27.88 -12.42 24.93
C HIS A 535 -29.34 -12.78 25.25
N PRO A 536 -29.94 -12.20 26.31
CA PRO A 536 -31.29 -12.57 26.72
C PRO A 536 -32.39 -12.26 25.70
N ASP A 537 -32.26 -11.17 24.94
CA ASP A 537 -33.20 -10.75 23.88
C ASP A 537 -32.46 -9.97 22.77
N PRO A 538 -31.76 -10.64 21.87
CA PRO A 538 -30.99 -9.99 20.81
C PRO A 538 -31.94 -9.53 19.69
N ARG A 539 -32.05 -8.21 19.51
CA ARG A 539 -32.87 -7.60 18.46
C ARG A 539 -32.03 -7.08 17.30
N ARG A 540 -30.84 -6.56 17.59
CA ARG A 540 -29.95 -5.93 16.60
C ARG A 540 -28.53 -6.47 16.74
N ALA A 541 -28.08 -7.14 15.69
CA ALA A 541 -26.69 -7.59 15.56
C ALA A 541 -25.98 -6.85 14.43
N LEU A 542 -24.76 -6.39 14.69
CA LEU A 542 -23.85 -5.85 13.69
C LEU A 542 -22.69 -6.83 13.51
N ILE A 543 -22.46 -7.25 12.26
CA ILE A 543 -21.37 -8.12 11.87
C ILE A 543 -20.41 -7.33 10.98
N ILE A 544 -19.14 -7.25 11.36
CA ILE A 544 -18.07 -6.60 10.60
C ILE A 544 -17.26 -7.69 9.89
N GLY A 545 -17.44 -7.77 8.58
CA GLY A 545 -16.92 -8.81 7.71
C GLY A 545 -17.98 -9.84 7.33
N ALA A 546 -18.26 -10.00 6.03
CA ALA A 546 -19.17 -11.02 5.53
C ALA A 546 -18.46 -12.38 5.36
N GLY A 547 -17.17 -12.35 5.02
CA GLY A 547 -16.39 -13.55 4.78
C GLY A 547 -17.05 -14.49 3.76
N SER A 548 -17.08 -15.79 4.03
CA SER A 548 -17.80 -16.76 3.19
C SER A 548 -19.33 -16.72 3.41
N GLY A 549 -19.83 -16.00 4.42
CA GLY A 549 -21.24 -15.93 4.82
C GLY A 549 -21.57 -16.70 6.11
N GLY A 550 -20.64 -17.49 6.64
CA GLY A 550 -20.89 -18.36 7.78
C GLY A 550 -21.22 -17.61 9.06
N THR A 551 -20.47 -16.58 9.39
CA THR A 551 -20.68 -15.73 10.57
C THR A 551 -21.98 -14.93 10.49
N PRO A 552 -22.30 -14.22 9.40
CA PRO A 552 -23.61 -13.61 9.23
C PRO A 552 -24.77 -14.59 9.34
N TRP A 553 -24.64 -15.79 8.74
CA TRP A 553 -25.65 -16.83 8.84
C TRP A 553 -25.88 -17.27 10.28
N GLY A 554 -24.81 -17.54 11.03
CA GLY A 554 -24.86 -17.88 12.45
C GLY A 554 -25.53 -16.78 13.29
N ALA A 555 -25.23 -15.50 13.03
CA ALA A 555 -25.83 -14.38 13.74
C ALA A 555 -27.37 -14.28 13.55
N GLY A 556 -27.88 -14.80 12.44
CA GLY A 556 -29.31 -14.89 12.17
C GLY A 556 -29.99 -16.14 12.74
N VAL A 557 -29.35 -16.90 13.62
CA VAL A 557 -29.89 -18.16 14.20
C VAL A 557 -31.21 -17.97 14.91
N LEU A 558 -31.44 -16.81 15.52
CA LEU A 558 -32.73 -16.49 16.18
C LEU A 558 -33.60 -15.63 15.24
N PRO A 559 -34.89 -15.99 15.06
CA PRO A 559 -35.77 -15.32 14.09
C PRO A 559 -36.06 -13.86 14.40
N GLN A 560 -35.95 -13.42 15.65
CA GLN A 560 -36.20 -12.04 16.08
C GLN A 560 -35.01 -11.11 15.85
N THR A 561 -33.80 -11.64 15.55
CA THR A 561 -32.59 -10.85 15.38
C THR A 561 -32.51 -10.23 13.99
N GLN A 562 -32.41 -8.92 13.92
CA GLN A 562 -32.06 -8.17 12.71
C GLN A 562 -30.51 -8.13 12.57
N VAL A 563 -30.01 -8.63 11.47
CA VAL A 563 -28.55 -8.75 11.25
C VAL A 563 -28.13 -7.75 10.19
N ARG A 564 -27.28 -6.83 10.57
CA ARG A 564 -26.59 -5.91 9.64
C ARG A 564 -25.16 -6.36 9.45
N VAL A 565 -24.74 -6.47 8.21
CA VAL A 565 -23.41 -6.94 7.82
C VAL A 565 -22.70 -5.86 7.02
N ILE A 566 -21.48 -5.49 7.42
CA ILE A 566 -20.68 -4.52 6.70
C ILE A 566 -19.45 -5.23 6.15
N GLU A 567 -19.28 -5.19 4.82
CA GLU A 567 -18.18 -5.84 4.13
C GLU A 567 -17.30 -4.81 3.41
N LEU A 568 -15.99 -4.85 3.69
CA LEU A 568 -15.01 -3.92 3.13
C LEU A 568 -14.69 -4.21 1.66
N VAL A 569 -14.80 -5.48 1.24
CA VAL A 569 -14.45 -5.94 -0.10
C VAL A 569 -15.72 -6.20 -0.92
N GLY A 570 -16.12 -5.24 -1.75
CA GLY A 570 -17.35 -5.31 -2.54
C GLY A 570 -17.51 -6.60 -3.36
N PRO A 571 -16.46 -7.15 -4.00
CA PRO A 571 -16.48 -8.44 -4.69
C PRO A 571 -16.99 -9.62 -3.87
N VAL A 572 -16.87 -9.61 -2.54
CA VAL A 572 -17.44 -10.64 -1.67
C VAL A 572 -18.96 -10.70 -1.83
N LEU A 573 -19.61 -9.55 -1.75
CA LEU A 573 -21.07 -9.44 -1.92
C LEU A 573 -21.50 -9.82 -3.35
N ALA A 574 -20.68 -9.49 -4.35
CA ALA A 574 -20.94 -9.88 -5.73
C ALA A 574 -20.86 -11.40 -5.92
N VAL A 575 -19.86 -12.08 -5.33
CA VAL A 575 -19.75 -13.55 -5.35
C VAL A 575 -20.91 -14.19 -4.61
N HIS A 576 -21.31 -13.65 -3.44
CA HIS A 576 -22.49 -14.12 -2.72
C HIS A 576 -23.75 -14.04 -3.59
N GLY A 577 -23.93 -12.94 -4.35
CA GLY A 577 -25.05 -12.80 -5.29
C GLY A 577 -25.04 -13.85 -6.40
N GLN A 578 -23.85 -14.15 -6.97
CA GLN A 578 -23.70 -15.18 -8.00
C GLN A 578 -24.02 -16.59 -7.45
N LEU A 579 -23.60 -16.87 -6.21
CA LEU A 579 -23.87 -18.16 -5.56
C LEU A 579 -25.36 -18.30 -5.17
N ALA A 580 -25.97 -17.24 -4.66
CA ALA A 580 -27.38 -17.19 -4.34
C ALA A 580 -28.26 -17.42 -5.58
N ALA A 581 -27.85 -16.92 -6.73
CA ALA A 581 -28.56 -17.17 -8.00
C ALA A 581 -28.50 -18.64 -8.47
N LYS A 582 -27.46 -19.37 -8.06
CA LYS A 582 -27.31 -20.82 -8.35
C LYS A 582 -28.11 -21.68 -7.37
N ASP A 583 -28.27 -21.21 -6.13
CA ASP A 583 -29.03 -21.92 -5.07
C ASP A 583 -30.04 -20.96 -4.42
N ASN A 584 -31.21 -20.81 -5.06
CA ASN A 584 -32.30 -19.90 -4.64
C ASN A 584 -32.89 -20.20 -3.26
N GLY A 585 -32.67 -21.39 -2.73
CA GLY A 585 -33.15 -21.81 -1.40
C GLY A 585 -32.07 -21.81 -0.32
N GLY A 586 -30.85 -21.62 -0.71
CA GLY A 586 -29.69 -21.71 0.16
C GLY A 586 -29.51 -20.53 1.13
N PRO A 587 -28.58 -20.67 2.08
CA PRO A 587 -28.34 -19.65 3.11
C PRO A 587 -27.98 -18.28 2.53
N LEU A 588 -27.13 -18.21 1.48
CA LEU A 588 -26.74 -16.94 0.85
C LEU A 588 -27.95 -16.25 0.19
N ALA A 589 -28.81 -17.00 -0.48
CA ALA A 589 -30.02 -16.45 -1.08
C ALA A 589 -30.97 -15.89 -0.01
N GLN A 590 -31.13 -16.61 1.10
CA GLN A 590 -31.95 -16.14 2.22
C GLN A 590 -31.37 -14.88 2.89
N MET A 591 -30.06 -14.77 3.04
CA MET A 591 -29.42 -13.56 3.57
C MET A 591 -29.57 -12.36 2.66
N LEU A 592 -29.47 -12.55 1.34
CA LEU A 592 -29.56 -11.45 0.37
C LEU A 592 -30.99 -10.97 0.11
N SER A 593 -31.99 -11.87 0.22
CA SER A 593 -33.42 -11.56 -0.04
C SER A 593 -34.26 -11.39 1.21
N GLY A 594 -33.79 -11.91 2.34
CA GLY A 594 -34.56 -11.95 3.59
C GLY A 594 -34.61 -10.59 4.29
N PRO A 595 -35.78 -10.21 4.85
CA PRO A 595 -35.97 -8.88 5.46
C PRO A 595 -35.19 -8.67 6.75
N ARG A 596 -34.61 -9.73 7.31
CA ARG A 596 -33.82 -9.67 8.56
C ARG A 596 -32.35 -9.37 8.35
N TRP A 597 -31.82 -9.55 7.14
CA TRP A 597 -30.44 -9.29 6.82
C TRP A 597 -30.30 -8.04 5.95
N ARG A 598 -29.29 -7.25 6.27
CA ARG A 598 -28.89 -6.10 5.47
C ARG A 598 -27.39 -6.15 5.26
N LEU A 599 -26.97 -6.54 4.05
CA LEU A 599 -25.57 -6.63 3.67
C LEU A 599 -25.17 -5.36 2.92
N GLU A 600 -24.14 -4.67 3.39
CA GLU A 600 -23.69 -3.38 2.88
C GLU A 600 -22.19 -3.37 2.63
N TYR A 601 -21.80 -2.73 1.53
CA TYR A 601 -20.39 -2.41 1.28
C TYR A 601 -19.99 -1.20 2.14
N GLY A 602 -18.86 -1.31 2.87
CA GLY A 602 -18.34 -0.22 3.67
C GLY A 602 -17.25 -0.63 4.67
N ASP A 603 -16.72 0.35 5.38
CA ASP A 603 -15.79 0.16 6.48
C ASP A 603 -16.55 0.10 7.80
N GLY A 604 -16.52 -1.05 8.48
CA GLY A 604 -17.23 -1.27 9.74
C GLY A 604 -16.74 -0.40 10.90
N ARG A 605 -15.44 -0.05 10.93
CA ARG A 605 -14.88 0.85 11.93
C ARG A 605 -15.40 2.28 11.74
N ARG A 606 -15.43 2.76 10.50
CA ARG A 606 -16.00 4.08 10.19
C ARG A 606 -17.50 4.14 10.48
N LEU A 607 -18.23 3.07 10.17
CA LEU A 607 -19.64 2.96 10.51
C LEU A 607 -19.85 3.13 12.02
N LEU A 608 -19.13 2.39 12.85
CA LEU A 608 -19.23 2.49 14.31
C LEU A 608 -18.81 3.87 14.84
N ALA A 609 -17.85 4.55 14.19
CA ALA A 609 -17.48 5.90 14.59
C ALA A 609 -18.61 6.90 14.35
N LYS A 610 -19.31 6.76 13.23
CA LYS A 610 -20.36 7.67 12.76
C LYS A 610 -21.71 7.46 13.45
N GLU A 611 -22.16 6.20 13.53
CA GLU A 611 -23.51 5.89 13.97
C GLU A 611 -23.69 6.05 15.48
N GLU A 612 -24.83 6.59 15.88
CA GLU A 612 -25.25 6.63 17.28
C GLU A 612 -26.03 5.37 17.69
N MET A 613 -26.40 4.54 16.70
CA MET A 613 -27.15 3.29 16.94
C MET A 613 -26.36 2.37 17.88
N ARG A 614 -27.08 1.75 18.79
CA ARG A 614 -26.54 0.73 19.70
C ARG A 614 -27.04 -0.65 19.31
N TYR A 615 -26.19 -1.65 19.49
CA TYR A 615 -26.41 -3.02 19.11
C TYR A 615 -26.40 -3.93 20.33
N ASP A 616 -27.26 -4.94 20.32
CA ASP A 616 -27.29 -5.97 21.35
C ASP A 616 -26.13 -6.94 21.19
N VAL A 617 -25.70 -7.16 19.93
CA VAL A 617 -24.51 -7.93 19.60
C VAL A 617 -23.70 -7.17 18.54
N ILE A 618 -22.44 -6.97 18.79
CA ILE A 618 -21.46 -6.54 17.78
C ILE A 618 -20.44 -7.66 17.64
N GLU A 619 -20.18 -8.06 16.41
CA GLU A 619 -19.17 -9.05 16.10
C GLU A 619 -18.23 -8.56 15.02
N ALA A 620 -16.94 -8.76 15.23
CA ALA A 620 -15.93 -8.59 14.19
C ALA A 620 -15.36 -9.97 13.81
N ASP A 621 -15.73 -10.44 12.61
CA ASP A 621 -15.08 -11.58 11.96
C ASP A 621 -13.75 -11.09 11.41
N ALA A 622 -12.79 -10.92 12.33
CA ALA A 622 -11.54 -10.25 12.06
C ALA A 622 -10.61 -11.12 11.22
N LEU A 623 -9.84 -10.45 10.37
CA LEU A 623 -8.77 -11.04 9.58
C LEU A 623 -7.72 -11.73 10.46
N LEU A 624 -6.94 -12.62 9.86
CA LEU A 624 -5.72 -13.15 10.50
C LEU A 624 -4.88 -11.99 11.07
N PRO A 625 -4.38 -12.09 12.31
CA PRO A 625 -3.59 -11.00 12.94
C PRO A 625 -2.38 -10.53 12.13
N GLN A 626 -1.88 -11.38 11.23
CA GLN A 626 -0.76 -11.11 10.31
C GLN A 626 -1.19 -10.38 9.04
N GLY A 627 -2.48 -10.29 8.77
CA GLY A 627 -3.03 -9.58 7.62
C GLY A 627 -2.75 -8.09 7.71
N SER A 628 -2.52 -7.46 6.57
CA SER A 628 -2.39 -6.00 6.52
C SER A 628 -3.69 -5.36 7.00
N LEU A 629 -3.57 -4.34 7.86
CA LEU A 629 -4.69 -3.60 8.45
C LEU A 629 -5.52 -4.38 9.49
N SER A 630 -5.18 -5.63 9.79
CA SER A 630 -5.88 -6.41 10.83
C SER A 630 -5.81 -5.75 12.21
N GLY A 631 -4.68 -5.11 12.53
CA GLY A 631 -4.49 -4.38 13.78
C GLY A 631 -5.53 -3.28 14.02
N MET A 632 -6.17 -2.76 12.97
CA MET A 632 -7.25 -1.77 13.11
C MET A 632 -8.53 -2.34 13.73
N LEU A 633 -8.71 -3.67 13.70
CA LEU A 633 -9.84 -4.38 14.32
C LEU A 633 -9.43 -5.07 15.65
N TYR A 634 -8.13 -5.14 15.96
CA TYR A 634 -7.62 -5.70 17.22
C TYR A 634 -7.09 -4.63 18.19
N SER A 635 -7.10 -3.36 17.78
CA SER A 635 -6.59 -2.26 18.60
C SER A 635 -7.50 -1.93 19.77
N GLN A 636 -6.89 -1.45 20.85
CA GLN A 636 -7.61 -0.96 22.02
C GLN A 636 -8.62 0.14 21.65
N GLU A 637 -8.27 1.02 20.74
CA GLU A 637 -9.10 2.12 20.27
C GLU A 637 -10.35 1.61 19.54
N PHE A 638 -10.21 0.59 18.71
CA PHE A 638 -11.36 -0.03 18.04
C PHE A 638 -12.27 -0.76 19.03
N LEU A 639 -11.70 -1.52 19.95
CA LEU A 639 -12.49 -2.22 20.97
C LEU A 639 -13.24 -1.23 21.87
N GLN A 640 -12.64 -0.10 22.22
CA GLN A 640 -13.32 0.98 22.96
C GLN A 640 -14.45 1.59 22.14
N LEU A 641 -14.25 1.78 20.83
CA LEU A 641 -15.28 2.27 19.93
C LEU A 641 -16.47 1.29 19.87
N ALA A 642 -16.20 0.00 19.66
CA ALA A 642 -17.22 -1.04 19.65
C ALA A 642 -17.99 -1.10 20.98
N ARG A 643 -17.27 -1.06 22.12
CA ARG A 643 -17.86 -1.04 23.46
C ARG A 643 -18.85 0.12 23.65
N ARG A 644 -18.51 1.34 23.16
CA ARG A 644 -19.42 2.50 23.24
C ARG A 644 -20.73 2.32 22.46
N ARG A 645 -20.73 1.44 21.46
CA ARG A 645 -21.91 1.16 20.60
C ARG A 645 -22.72 -0.07 21.05
N LEU A 646 -22.36 -0.69 22.17
CA LEU A 646 -23.18 -1.74 22.78
C LEU A 646 -24.42 -1.13 23.44
N ALA A 647 -25.54 -1.82 23.29
CA ALA A 647 -26.75 -1.59 24.07
C ALA A 647 -26.54 -2.04 25.53
N PRO A 648 -27.39 -1.65 26.50
CA PRO A 648 -27.33 -2.19 27.84
C PRO A 648 -27.37 -3.74 27.82
N LYS A 649 -26.42 -4.38 28.51
CA LYS A 649 -26.21 -5.86 28.47
C LYS A 649 -25.69 -6.36 27.11
N GLY A 650 -25.39 -5.49 26.16
CA GLY A 650 -24.88 -5.88 24.85
C GLY A 650 -23.56 -6.63 24.93
N LEU A 651 -23.32 -7.49 23.95
CA LEU A 651 -22.15 -8.37 23.84
C LEU A 651 -21.31 -7.97 22.64
N TYR A 652 -20.00 -7.85 22.84
CA TYR A 652 -19.03 -7.79 21.77
C TYR A 652 -18.35 -9.15 21.63
N VAL A 653 -18.33 -9.70 20.43
CA VAL A 653 -17.79 -11.03 20.13
C VAL A 653 -16.68 -10.91 19.08
N GLN A 654 -15.56 -11.56 19.31
CA GLN A 654 -14.45 -11.55 18.37
C GLN A 654 -13.59 -12.81 18.47
N TRP A 655 -13.13 -13.30 17.32
CA TRP A 655 -12.08 -14.29 17.28
C TRP A 655 -10.74 -13.64 17.68
N THR A 656 -10.03 -14.21 18.67
CA THR A 656 -8.82 -13.63 19.26
C THR A 656 -7.72 -14.68 19.40
N PRO A 657 -7.02 -15.02 18.28
CA PRO A 657 -6.11 -16.17 18.28
C PRO A 657 -4.77 -15.92 19.00
N THR A 658 -4.40 -14.67 19.28
CA THR A 658 -3.12 -14.34 19.91
C THR A 658 -3.30 -13.90 21.36
N CYS A 659 -2.27 -14.12 22.18
CA CYS A 659 -2.28 -13.68 23.56
C CYS A 659 -2.40 -12.16 23.68
N ARG A 660 -1.74 -11.40 22.78
CA ARG A 660 -1.84 -9.94 22.78
C ARG A 660 -3.24 -9.45 22.43
N SER A 661 -3.95 -10.12 21.49
CA SER A 661 -5.33 -9.77 21.19
C SER A 661 -6.26 -10.06 22.37
N VAL A 662 -6.06 -11.18 23.09
CA VAL A 662 -6.79 -11.50 24.32
C VAL A 662 -6.51 -10.45 25.42
N ASP A 663 -5.25 -10.12 25.67
CA ASP A 663 -4.86 -9.13 26.68
C ASP A 663 -5.42 -7.72 26.34
N THR A 664 -5.39 -7.35 25.05
CA THR A 664 -5.99 -6.09 24.59
C THR A 664 -7.49 -6.07 24.80
N PHE A 665 -8.18 -7.17 24.49
CA PHE A 665 -9.61 -7.31 24.69
C PHE A 665 -9.98 -7.14 26.19
N ARG A 666 -9.25 -7.83 27.07
CA ARG A 666 -9.42 -7.75 28.53
C ARG A 666 -9.18 -6.33 29.07
N SER A 667 -8.25 -5.59 28.49
CA SER A 667 -7.96 -4.21 28.93
C SER A 667 -9.12 -3.24 28.67
N VAL A 668 -10.07 -3.61 27.79
CA VAL A 668 -11.21 -2.77 27.39
C VAL A 668 -12.51 -3.19 28.04
N PHE A 669 -12.81 -4.49 28.06
CA PHE A 669 -14.09 -4.98 28.59
C PHE A 669 -13.95 -5.40 30.05
N PRO A 670 -14.75 -4.80 30.96
CA PRO A 670 -14.68 -5.11 32.39
C PRO A 670 -15.12 -6.55 32.69
N HIS A 671 -16.02 -7.08 31.87
CA HIS A 671 -16.43 -8.48 31.93
C HIS A 671 -16.10 -9.13 30.60
N SER A 672 -15.31 -10.19 30.63
CA SER A 672 -14.93 -10.92 29.43
C SER A 672 -14.74 -12.40 29.70
N VAL A 673 -15.10 -13.23 28.71
CA VAL A 673 -14.99 -14.69 28.75
C VAL A 673 -14.29 -15.16 27.47
N LEU A 674 -13.34 -16.07 27.62
CA LEU A 674 -12.69 -16.78 26.52
C LEU A 674 -13.33 -18.14 26.34
N LEU A 675 -13.83 -18.42 25.15
CA LEU A 675 -14.32 -19.74 24.74
C LEU A 675 -13.31 -20.49 23.87
N LEU A 676 -13.04 -21.73 24.22
CA LEU A 676 -12.23 -22.66 23.48
C LEU A 676 -13.10 -23.78 22.90
N PRO A 677 -12.69 -24.48 21.83
CA PRO A 677 -11.34 -24.43 21.18
C PRO A 677 -11.17 -23.33 20.13
N VAL A 678 -12.21 -22.58 19.78
CA VAL A 678 -12.18 -21.61 18.65
C VAL A 678 -11.51 -20.28 19.05
N THR A 679 -11.11 -20.08 20.30
CA THR A 679 -10.53 -18.83 20.83
C THR A 679 -11.41 -17.59 20.60
N ILE A 680 -12.68 -17.69 21.00
CA ILE A 680 -13.65 -16.59 20.89
C ILE A 680 -13.66 -15.82 22.20
N MET A 681 -13.44 -14.50 22.15
CA MET A 681 -13.64 -13.60 23.27
C MET A 681 -15.03 -12.98 23.21
N ILE A 682 -15.68 -12.91 24.35
CA ILE A 682 -16.95 -12.22 24.57
C ILE A 682 -16.74 -11.17 25.64
N GLY A 683 -17.15 -9.94 25.35
CA GLY A 683 -16.99 -8.81 26.27
C GLY A 683 -18.28 -8.03 26.45
N SER A 684 -18.48 -7.47 27.65
CA SER A 684 -19.64 -6.66 27.99
C SER A 684 -19.32 -5.67 29.12
N ASP A 685 -20.18 -4.67 29.28
CA ASP A 685 -20.22 -3.80 30.47
C ASP A 685 -20.93 -4.45 31.64
N SER A 686 -21.68 -5.52 31.40
CA SER A 686 -22.43 -6.27 32.41
C SER A 686 -21.79 -7.65 32.63
N PRO A 687 -21.94 -8.25 33.81
CA PRO A 687 -21.45 -9.61 34.05
C PRO A 687 -21.97 -10.60 33.03
N ILE A 688 -21.07 -11.43 32.50
CA ILE A 688 -21.40 -12.48 31.52
C ILE A 688 -21.36 -13.82 32.24
N ASN A 689 -22.44 -14.52 32.24
CA ASN A 689 -22.49 -15.90 32.73
C ASN A 689 -22.58 -16.87 31.57
N VAL A 690 -21.51 -17.62 31.30
CA VAL A 690 -21.48 -18.63 30.25
C VAL A 690 -21.52 -20.01 30.89
N ASP A 691 -22.74 -20.59 30.94
CA ASP A 691 -22.88 -22.03 31.17
C ASP A 691 -22.70 -22.79 29.84
N THR A 692 -21.55 -23.42 29.65
CA THR A 692 -21.24 -24.15 28.42
C THR A 692 -22.18 -25.33 28.17
N ARG A 693 -22.74 -25.95 29.24
CA ARG A 693 -23.72 -27.03 29.08
C ARG A 693 -25.06 -26.48 28.59
N ALA A 694 -25.54 -25.39 29.18
CA ALA A 694 -26.74 -24.72 28.72
C ALA A 694 -26.56 -24.21 27.27
N LEU A 695 -25.41 -23.65 26.94
CA LEU A 695 -25.09 -23.22 25.57
C LEU A 695 -25.09 -24.40 24.58
N ALA A 696 -24.45 -25.53 24.94
CA ALA A 696 -24.48 -26.75 24.11
C ALA A 696 -25.92 -27.29 23.92
N SER A 697 -26.77 -27.25 24.98
CA SER A 697 -28.18 -27.63 24.88
C SER A 697 -28.95 -26.72 23.91
N ARG A 698 -28.68 -25.42 23.93
CA ARG A 698 -29.27 -24.47 22.97
C ARG A 698 -28.88 -24.76 21.53
N PHE A 699 -27.61 -25.09 21.27
CA PHE A 699 -27.17 -25.50 19.92
C PHE A 699 -27.85 -26.79 19.44
N ALA A 700 -28.27 -27.67 20.36
CA ALA A 700 -29.02 -28.89 20.06
C ALA A 700 -30.51 -28.66 19.88
N GLU A 701 -31.06 -27.49 20.22
CA GLU A 701 -32.44 -27.14 19.94
C GLU A 701 -32.76 -27.29 18.46
N ARG A 702 -33.89 -27.89 18.13
CA ARG A 702 -34.23 -28.30 16.77
C ARG A 702 -34.15 -27.15 15.77
N GLU A 703 -34.76 -26.00 16.08
CA GLU A 703 -34.78 -24.84 15.18
C GLU A 703 -33.39 -24.27 14.93
N ILE A 704 -32.57 -24.22 15.98
CA ILE A 704 -31.17 -23.72 15.92
C ILE A 704 -30.29 -24.68 15.12
N SER A 705 -30.37 -25.96 15.43
CA SER A 705 -29.62 -27.01 14.74
C SER A 705 -30.01 -27.10 13.26
N GLU A 706 -31.29 -27.08 12.91
CA GLU A 706 -31.74 -27.07 11.51
C GLU A 706 -31.27 -25.82 10.75
N HIS A 707 -31.26 -24.64 11.40
CA HIS A 707 -30.76 -23.42 10.80
C HIS A 707 -29.24 -23.54 10.47
N LEU A 708 -28.43 -23.98 11.43
CA LEU A 708 -27.00 -24.13 11.26
C LEU A 708 -26.65 -25.22 10.24
N LEU A 709 -27.35 -26.36 10.27
CA LEU A 709 -27.12 -27.46 9.33
C LEU A 709 -27.45 -27.12 7.88
N ARG A 710 -28.35 -26.14 7.62
CA ARG A 710 -28.51 -25.61 6.25
C ARG A 710 -27.24 -24.95 5.71
N GLY A 711 -26.50 -24.27 6.56
CA GLY A 711 -25.23 -23.63 6.18
C GLY A 711 -24.03 -24.58 6.08
N SER A 712 -24.08 -25.71 6.81
CA SER A 712 -23.02 -26.73 6.88
C SER A 712 -23.63 -28.13 6.98
N PRO A 713 -24.12 -28.70 5.89
CA PRO A 713 -24.69 -30.04 5.89
C PRO A 713 -23.64 -31.08 6.35
N GLY A 714 -24.07 -31.98 7.25
CA GLY A 714 -23.24 -33.08 7.74
C GLY A 714 -22.19 -32.72 8.79
N SER A 715 -22.18 -31.49 9.30
CA SER A 715 -21.24 -31.05 10.35
C SER A 715 -21.70 -31.56 11.73
N GLY A 716 -20.74 -31.99 12.54
CA GLY A 716 -20.98 -32.44 13.91
C GLY A 716 -21.08 -31.27 14.90
N TYR A 717 -22.10 -30.40 14.76
CA TYR A 717 -22.30 -29.26 15.66
C TYR A 717 -22.38 -29.66 17.11
N ASP A 718 -23.09 -30.75 17.41
CA ASP A 718 -23.28 -31.25 18.78
C ASP A 718 -21.94 -31.58 19.45
N LYS A 719 -21.02 -32.17 18.71
CA LYS A 719 -19.67 -32.50 19.23
C LYS A 719 -18.84 -31.25 19.47
N LEU A 720 -18.91 -30.27 18.56
CA LEU A 720 -18.16 -29.03 18.71
C LEU A 720 -18.77 -28.20 19.86
N ALA A 721 -20.10 -28.09 19.97
CA ALA A 721 -20.75 -27.38 21.06
C ALA A 721 -20.47 -27.99 22.44
N GLN A 722 -20.38 -29.33 22.53
CA GLN A 722 -19.99 -30.04 23.75
C GLN A 722 -18.49 -29.88 24.11
N SER A 723 -17.66 -29.49 23.16
CA SER A 723 -16.22 -29.26 23.39
C SER A 723 -15.87 -27.86 23.91
N PHE A 724 -16.85 -26.94 24.03
CA PHE A 724 -16.60 -25.60 24.52
C PHE A 724 -16.22 -25.63 26.02
N LEU A 725 -15.12 -24.93 26.30
CA LEU A 725 -14.67 -24.62 27.64
C LEU A 725 -14.66 -23.11 27.82
N SER A 726 -15.28 -22.63 28.90
CA SER A 726 -15.24 -21.20 29.26
C SER A 726 -14.16 -20.95 30.29
N PHE A 727 -13.42 -19.85 30.13
CA PHE A 727 -12.44 -19.38 31.07
C PHE A 727 -12.79 -17.93 31.42
N ASP A 728 -13.12 -17.71 32.69
CA ASP A 728 -13.21 -16.35 33.21
C ASP A 728 -11.86 -15.67 33.12
N SER A 729 -11.87 -14.46 32.68
CA SER A 729 -10.64 -13.77 32.38
C SER A 729 -10.26 -12.79 33.48
N ASP A 730 -10.15 -13.27 34.71
CA ASP A 730 -9.60 -12.51 35.83
C ASP A 730 -8.06 -12.44 35.75
N GLY A 731 -7.56 -11.78 34.76
CA GLY A 731 -6.12 -11.72 34.58
C GLY A 731 -5.66 -10.35 34.10
N SER A 732 -4.92 -9.66 34.93
CA SER A 732 -4.05 -8.56 34.52
C SER A 732 -3.08 -9.07 33.44
N GLY A 733 -3.43 -8.86 32.16
CA GLY A 733 -2.53 -9.13 31.05
C GLY A 733 -1.23 -8.35 31.24
N SER A 734 -0.11 -9.05 31.28
CA SER A 734 1.22 -8.43 31.49
C SER A 734 1.78 -7.80 30.20
N ALA A 735 1.13 -7.98 29.06
CA ALA A 735 1.59 -7.45 27.79
C ALA A 735 0.95 -6.09 27.47
N ALA A 736 1.76 -5.17 26.94
CA ALA A 736 1.24 -3.89 26.44
C ALA A 736 0.19 -4.13 25.34
N PRO A 737 -0.97 -3.44 25.38
CA PRO A 737 -2.06 -3.68 24.45
C PRO A 737 -1.67 -3.38 22.99
N LEU A 738 -2.37 -3.98 22.04
CA LEU A 738 -2.33 -3.60 20.65
C LEU A 738 -3.03 -2.24 20.49
N THR A 739 -2.37 -1.31 19.80
CA THR A 739 -2.94 0.01 19.51
C THR A 739 -2.85 0.30 18.02
N ASP A 740 -3.61 1.27 17.54
CA ASP A 740 -3.55 1.71 16.14
C ASP A 740 -2.14 2.11 15.70
N LEU A 741 -1.39 2.72 16.62
CA LEU A 741 -0.02 3.19 16.38
C LEU A 741 1.05 2.13 16.69
N ASN A 742 0.65 0.98 17.24
CA ASN A 742 1.58 -0.12 17.52
C ASN A 742 0.90 -1.49 17.30
N PRO A 743 0.54 -1.84 16.06
CA PRO A 743 -0.12 -3.10 15.73
C PRO A 743 0.89 -4.24 15.63
N ARG A 744 1.44 -4.66 16.77
CA ARG A 744 2.56 -5.62 16.87
C ARG A 744 2.31 -6.95 16.18
N ASP A 745 1.07 -7.44 16.17
CA ASP A 745 0.73 -8.73 15.59
C ASP A 745 0.81 -8.72 14.05
N GLU A 746 0.55 -7.58 13.40
CA GLU A 746 0.80 -7.41 11.98
C GLU A 746 2.29 -7.53 11.64
N PHE A 747 3.16 -7.02 12.52
CA PHE A 747 4.61 -7.03 12.38
C PHE A 747 5.24 -8.21 13.13
N PHE A 748 4.69 -9.40 12.92
CA PHE A 748 5.01 -10.63 13.63
C PHE A 748 6.47 -11.10 13.51
N ARG A 749 7.22 -10.66 12.51
CA ARG A 749 8.64 -10.95 12.39
C ARG A 749 9.46 -10.29 13.52
N ASN A 750 9.11 -9.06 13.87
CA ASN A 750 9.75 -8.30 14.95
C ASN A 750 9.10 -8.62 16.30
N ASN A 751 7.85 -9.03 16.29
CA ASN A 751 7.02 -9.31 17.46
C ASN A 751 6.42 -10.72 17.34
N PRO A 752 7.17 -11.79 17.66
CA PRO A 752 6.70 -13.15 17.50
C PRO A 752 5.32 -13.38 18.11
N LEU A 753 4.45 -14.03 17.35
CA LEU A 753 3.08 -14.32 17.79
C LEU A 753 3.11 -15.41 18.84
N LYS A 754 2.48 -15.15 19.98
CA LYS A 754 2.12 -16.16 20.97
C LYS A 754 0.65 -16.50 20.75
N MET A 755 0.38 -17.71 20.28
CA MET A 755 -0.99 -18.18 20.07
C MET A 755 -1.60 -18.70 21.36
N VAL A 756 -2.90 -18.51 21.51
CA VAL A 756 -3.65 -19.13 22.61
C VAL A 756 -3.73 -20.63 22.38
N GLN A 757 -3.25 -21.41 23.31
CA GLN A 757 -3.31 -22.88 23.27
C GLN A 757 -3.87 -23.44 24.58
N GLY A 758 -4.99 -24.17 24.52
CA GLY A 758 -5.60 -24.77 25.70
C GLY A 758 -5.97 -23.79 26.82
N GLY A 759 -6.33 -22.55 26.48
CA GLY A 759 -6.66 -21.48 27.44
C GLY A 759 -5.48 -20.78 28.07
N ILE A 760 -4.25 -21.13 27.72
CA ILE A 760 -3.03 -20.58 28.29
C ILE A 760 -2.27 -19.79 27.22
N CYS A 761 -1.86 -18.57 27.57
CA CYS A 761 -0.91 -17.80 26.80
C CYS A 761 0.51 -18.28 27.12
N ARG A 762 1.06 -19.11 26.28
CA ARG A 762 2.44 -19.62 26.38
C ARG A 762 3.36 -19.05 25.31
#